data_6b2676830ef1786bf068c675018d73e4
#
_entry.id   6b2676830ef1786bf068c675018d73e4
#
_cell.length_a   1.000
_cell.length_b   1.000
_cell.length_c   1.000
_cell.angle_alpha   90.00
_cell.angle_beta   90.00
_cell.angle_gamma   90.00
#
_symmetry.space_group_name_H-M   'P 1'
#
loop_
_entity.id
_entity.type
_entity.pdbx_description
1 polymer ?
#
loop_
_entity_poly.entity_id
_entity_poly.type
_entity_poly.pdbx_seq_one_letter_code
_entity_poly.pdbx_strand_id
1 'polypeptide(L)'
;MRTEAGGARAPRGRRARTWLAAGTVLVAGTGAVVALRATSDTGTAAEGPQVVHTSVDSLELTGSAGERVLAARSTKAFRMLAVSWQDPGVRLDGTVRVRTRSSATGTWSDWQALGAGDAQPDPAERDRAGVRGGTAPLWAGPSDGVQVKADGKTLPKGLTVDLVDPGKGGSTTPAMDAAAYAMPADGEETPTDRPTDPETSSAPEQTPSDDPAESTPAPTDSATETPAESTPPASPTAEPSQSTGAGTTAPASPTAPTSTAPPTSASPTAPGYLPSLSAAYPSCASASAVPQTMPSPLPAQPPTTKVPAPPFVTRAGWGADECARDTGYPDYGHTVKAVFVHHTDTTNAYSCADSPSIVRSLYALHLHQGWRDLGYNFLVDKCGTIFEGRFGGAAMPVIGAQTYGFNTDSMGIAAIGTYTDLTGGDSKASTIVGAAPSQAMVTAISRIAAWKLGMSGVSPTGTSSLTEGAKDSYGFTFGKAYTMNAVSGHRNGFATDCPGNQLYAKLDTVRSYAAGPPAGVGVTSVDTPSGPVRSGTGYVTGTTATVRWSTSTPASLLSGAEVLVDGTSVAKVAGTATSAPVKLTSGRHTVQVRATHVSGRTTTSAAVTVTADTTRPTYPTAPSVQLGKGTVNTAGVPVTVSWKAADDNGLRSQAATSPTAKTLTATSTSWPTTAKSATATKFGLTATDLAGNTATASVTGTPTLLQESSAKATGTWTKRSSSSYLGGYSSSSGTKSASLTWTFKGRSVAWIASRASTSGAVQIYVDGTLQTTVDLKSATTAYRQAMWTKSWSSAAQHTLKIVVVGTSGRPTVTTDGIAVLN
;
A
#
# COMPACT_ATOMS: atom_id res chain seq x y z
N MET A 1 -12.04 10.41 62.88
CA MET A 1 -10.77 10.85 63.54
C MET A 1 -9.93 11.36 62.41
N ARG A 2 -9.91 12.63 62.25
CA ARG A 2 -8.87 13.62 62.65
C ARG A 2 -7.51 13.20 62.16
N THR A 3 -6.67 13.90 61.42
CA THR A 3 -6.49 15.37 61.21
C THR A 3 -5.36 15.53 60.19
N GLU A 4 -5.45 16.46 59.31
CA GLU A 4 -4.67 17.67 59.08
C GLU A 4 -3.26 17.45 58.49
N ALA A 5 -2.85 18.10 57.53
CA ALA A 5 -2.89 19.44 56.89
C ALA A 5 -1.43 19.97 56.75
N GLY A 6 -1.18 20.73 55.75
CA GLY A 6 -0.06 21.63 55.61
C GLY A 6 0.70 21.40 54.27
N GLY A 7 0.77 22.20 53.33
CA GLY A 7 0.59 23.67 53.18
C GLY A 7 1.91 24.29 52.82
N ALA A 8 1.97 24.96 51.72
CA ALA A 8 2.75 26.15 51.36
C ALA A 8 3.54 26.05 50.03
N ARG A 9 3.10 26.71 49.00
CA ARG A 9 3.30 28.12 48.53
C ARG A 9 4.50 28.31 47.59
N ALA A 10 4.10 28.75 46.40
CA ALA A 10 4.91 29.36 45.36
C ALA A 10 5.57 30.70 45.82
N PRO A 11 6.47 31.24 45.02
CA PRO A 11 6.18 32.60 44.56
C PRO A 11 6.40 32.87 43.05
N ARG A 12 5.73 33.92 42.71
CA ARG A 12 5.59 34.60 41.41
C ARG A 12 6.79 35.51 41.05
N GLY A 13 6.85 35.82 39.76
CA GLY A 13 7.37 37.11 39.27
C GLY A 13 8.13 36.96 37.97
N ARG A 14 8.07 37.68 36.91
CA ARG A 14 7.39 38.87 36.43
C ARG A 14 7.69 39.00 34.94
N ARG A 15 6.71 39.28 34.16
CA ARG A 15 6.52 40.19 33.03
C ARG A 15 7.73 41.00 32.51
N ALA A 16 7.88 41.02 31.20
CA ALA A 16 8.03 42.25 30.40
C ALA A 16 7.58 42.02 28.95
N ARG A 17 6.67 42.81 28.53
CA ARG A 17 6.16 43.44 27.33
C ARG A 17 7.31 44.12 26.55
N THR A 18 7.26 44.16 25.21
CA THR A 18 6.73 45.17 24.27
C THR A 18 7.58 45.04 23.00
N TRP A 19 7.24 45.36 21.76
CA TRP A 19 6.30 46.26 21.07
C TRP A 19 6.23 45.91 19.61
N LEU A 20 5.13 46.26 18.96
CA LEU A 20 4.88 46.35 17.53
C LEU A 20 5.78 47.40 16.85
N ALA A 21 6.15 47.16 15.58
CA ALA A 21 6.22 48.25 14.61
C ALA A 21 5.90 47.68 13.20
N ALA A 22 4.82 48.19 12.65
CA ALA A 22 4.46 48.05 11.23
C ALA A 22 5.29 49.03 10.42
N GLY A 23 5.68 48.61 9.22
CA GLY A 23 6.36 49.47 8.26
C GLY A 23 6.08 48.98 6.84
N THR A 24 5.11 49.60 6.21
CA THR A 24 4.79 49.53 4.77
C THR A 24 5.85 50.33 3.98
N VAL A 25 6.46 49.74 2.94
CA VAL A 25 7.12 50.54 1.88
C VAL A 25 6.88 49.90 0.51
N LEU A 26 6.59 50.80 -0.40
CA LEU A 26 6.17 50.64 -1.79
C LEU A 26 7.27 50.07 -2.71
N VAL A 27 6.78 49.50 -3.79
CA VAL A 27 7.37 49.04 -5.04
C VAL A 27 8.16 50.13 -5.76
N ALA A 28 9.35 49.78 -6.27
CA ALA A 28 9.89 50.29 -7.52
C ALA A 28 10.84 49.25 -8.09
N GLY A 29 10.54 48.78 -9.30
CA GLY A 29 11.34 47.84 -10.05
C GLY A 29 12.62 48.41 -10.59
N THR A 30 13.67 47.62 -10.54
CA THR A 30 14.76 47.63 -11.52
C THR A 30 15.41 46.25 -11.54
N GLY A 31 15.60 45.68 -12.73
CA GLY A 31 16.26 44.41 -12.95
C GLY A 31 17.72 44.43 -12.46
N ALA A 32 18.04 43.48 -11.60
CA ALA A 32 19.41 43.16 -11.31
C ALA A 32 19.63 41.69 -11.62
N VAL A 33 20.44 41.45 -12.66
CA VAL A 33 21.06 40.15 -12.92
C VAL A 33 21.93 39.81 -11.73
N VAL A 34 21.47 38.91 -10.87
CA VAL A 34 22.31 38.34 -9.83
C VAL A 34 23.13 37.21 -10.47
N ALA A 35 24.39 37.55 -10.83
CA ALA A 35 25.39 36.55 -11.03
C ALA A 35 25.63 35.81 -9.72
N LEU A 36 25.13 34.58 -9.59
CA LEU A 36 25.57 33.67 -8.53
C LEU A 36 27.07 33.41 -8.76
N ARG A 37 27.90 34.11 -8.02
CA ARG A 37 29.25 33.60 -7.73
C ARG A 37 29.05 32.31 -6.92
N ALA A 38 29.33 31.19 -7.54
CA ALA A 38 29.65 29.97 -6.84
C ALA A 38 30.87 30.29 -5.96
N THR A 39 30.66 30.52 -4.68
CA THR A 39 31.69 30.29 -3.71
C THR A 39 31.99 28.82 -3.78
N SER A 40 33.16 28.48 -4.28
CA SER A 40 33.73 27.16 -4.11
C SER A 40 33.92 26.93 -2.60
N ASP A 41 32.84 26.44 -2.01
CA ASP A 41 32.96 25.68 -0.79
C ASP A 41 33.78 24.47 -1.18
N THR A 42 34.97 24.34 -0.63
CA THR A 42 35.75 23.11 -0.67
C THR A 42 35.00 22.09 0.15
N GLY A 43 33.85 21.65 -0.38
CA GLY A 43 33.17 20.45 0.04
C GLY A 43 34.18 19.33 -0.12
N THR A 44 34.54 18.72 1.00
CA THR A 44 35.19 17.41 1.04
C THR A 44 34.59 16.55 -0.05
N ALA A 45 35.43 16.18 -1.03
CA ALA A 45 35.09 15.20 -2.03
C ALA A 45 34.42 14.04 -1.28
N ALA A 46 33.23 13.63 -1.69
CA ALA A 46 32.57 12.47 -1.11
C ALA A 46 33.61 11.34 -1.14
N GLU A 47 34.11 10.95 0.03
CA GLU A 47 35.06 9.85 0.14
C GLU A 47 34.41 8.67 -0.58
N GLY A 48 35.09 8.16 -1.61
CA GLY A 48 34.67 6.96 -2.31
C GLY A 48 34.49 5.82 -1.32
N PRO A 49 33.83 4.69 -1.71
CA PRO A 49 33.57 3.57 -0.81
C PRO A 49 34.88 3.16 -0.13
N GLN A 50 34.92 3.28 1.20
CA GLN A 50 36.12 2.99 1.97
C GLN A 50 36.22 1.49 2.21
N VAL A 51 37.40 0.94 1.96
CA VAL A 51 37.76 -0.44 2.35
C VAL A 51 37.68 -0.54 3.86
N VAL A 52 36.93 -1.53 4.35
CA VAL A 52 36.82 -1.79 5.80
C VAL A 52 37.63 -3.03 6.16
N HIS A 53 38.72 -2.83 6.84
CA HIS A 53 39.54 -3.96 7.30
C HIS A 53 38.81 -4.71 8.42
N THR A 54 38.72 -6.02 8.24
CA THR A 54 38.19 -6.97 9.22
C THR A 54 39.35 -7.66 9.95
N SER A 55 39.08 -8.17 11.14
CA SER A 55 40.06 -9.01 11.86
C SER A 55 39.40 -10.27 12.41
N VAL A 56 40.15 -11.35 12.48
CA VAL A 56 39.75 -12.61 13.08
C VAL A 56 40.80 -13.05 14.11
N ASP A 57 40.36 -13.19 15.35
CA ASP A 57 41.20 -13.72 16.44
C ASP A 57 40.77 -15.17 16.75
N SER A 58 41.66 -16.12 16.66
CA SER A 58 41.41 -17.55 16.93
C SER A 58 41.93 -17.94 18.31
N LEU A 59 41.10 -18.62 19.07
CA LEU A 59 41.41 -19.14 20.39
C LEU A 59 41.20 -20.64 20.44
N GLU A 60 42.26 -21.39 20.81
CA GLU A 60 42.23 -22.87 20.84
C GLU A 60 41.36 -23.38 22.00
N LEU A 61 40.57 -24.44 21.75
CA LEU A 61 39.85 -25.18 22.76
C LEU A 61 40.74 -26.31 23.29
N THR A 62 40.91 -26.38 24.59
CA THR A 62 41.72 -27.38 25.29
C THR A 62 40.85 -28.42 26.00
N GLY A 63 41.38 -29.62 26.24
CA GLY A 63 40.66 -30.69 26.94
C GLY A 63 40.98 -32.10 26.39
N SER A 64 40.08 -33.04 26.68
CA SER A 64 40.16 -34.45 26.27
C SER A 64 39.62 -34.69 24.84
N ALA A 65 39.69 -35.93 24.37
CA ALA A 65 39.18 -36.31 23.06
C ALA A 65 37.64 -36.13 22.92
N GLY A 66 36.90 -36.27 24.02
CA GLY A 66 35.44 -36.17 24.05
C GLY A 66 34.88 -34.86 24.60
N GLU A 67 35.73 -34.00 25.15
CA GLU A 67 35.34 -32.69 25.69
C GLU A 67 36.46 -31.68 25.44
N ARG A 68 36.08 -30.55 24.82
CA ARG A 68 36.98 -29.40 24.60
C ARG A 68 36.34 -28.14 25.13
N VAL A 69 37.11 -27.33 25.83
CA VAL A 69 36.60 -26.12 26.46
C VAL A 69 37.50 -24.92 26.20
N LEU A 70 36.91 -23.75 26.12
CA LEU A 70 37.53 -22.46 26.35
C LEU A 70 36.87 -21.83 27.56
N ALA A 71 37.62 -21.69 28.67
CA ALA A 71 37.11 -21.01 29.86
C ALA A 71 36.71 -19.57 29.55
N ALA A 72 35.75 -19.03 30.33
CA ALA A 72 35.31 -17.65 30.19
C ALA A 72 36.50 -16.69 30.27
N ARG A 73 36.67 -15.86 29.23
CA ARG A 73 37.79 -14.89 29.18
C ARG A 73 37.40 -13.63 28.43
N SER A 74 38.08 -12.55 28.74
CA SER A 74 38.01 -11.30 27.97
C SER A 74 38.79 -11.42 26.69
N THR A 75 38.27 -10.79 25.64
CA THR A 75 38.86 -10.80 24.29
C THR A 75 38.93 -9.38 23.74
N LYS A 76 39.56 -9.19 22.60
CA LYS A 76 39.30 -7.99 21.80
C LYS A 76 37.82 -7.96 21.40
N ALA A 77 37.34 -6.81 20.94
CA ALA A 77 35.98 -6.63 20.49
C ALA A 77 35.71 -7.52 19.24
N PHE A 78 34.55 -8.14 19.24
CA PHE A 78 34.08 -8.94 18.10
C PHE A 78 32.55 -8.80 17.98
N ARG A 79 31.99 -9.23 16.84
CA ARG A 79 30.53 -9.24 16.63
C ARG A 79 30.00 -10.56 16.13
N MET A 80 30.83 -11.38 15.49
CA MET A 80 30.49 -12.73 15.01
C MET A 80 31.52 -13.72 15.51
N LEU A 81 31.12 -14.97 15.68
CA LEU A 81 31.99 -16.07 15.96
C LEU A 81 31.56 -17.36 15.27
N ALA A 82 32.49 -18.26 15.06
CA ALA A 82 32.24 -19.66 14.72
C ALA A 82 33.29 -20.55 15.41
N VAL A 83 33.07 -21.86 15.42
CA VAL A 83 34.11 -22.83 15.85
C VAL A 83 34.57 -23.57 14.60
N SER A 84 35.86 -23.58 14.36
CA SER A 84 36.47 -24.26 13.21
C SER A 84 37.46 -25.36 13.60
N TRP A 85 37.78 -26.24 12.67
CA TRP A 85 38.72 -27.36 12.85
C TRP A 85 39.50 -27.66 11.58
N GLN A 86 40.59 -28.43 11.69
CA GLN A 86 41.60 -28.58 10.64
C GLN A 86 41.14 -29.31 9.36
N ASP A 87 40.26 -30.28 9.46
CA ASP A 87 39.85 -31.09 8.32
C ASP A 87 38.43 -30.80 7.89
N PRO A 88 38.21 -30.16 6.73
CA PRO A 88 36.89 -29.80 6.24
C PRO A 88 36.00 -31.00 5.90
N GLY A 89 36.59 -32.18 5.71
CA GLY A 89 35.85 -33.42 5.46
C GLY A 89 35.31 -34.09 6.70
N VAL A 90 35.76 -33.67 7.90
CA VAL A 90 35.28 -34.24 9.17
C VAL A 90 34.05 -33.45 9.66
N ARG A 91 32.96 -34.13 9.87
CA ARG A 91 31.78 -33.57 10.54
C ARG A 91 31.94 -33.64 12.05
N LEU A 92 31.41 -32.63 12.72
CA LEU A 92 31.31 -32.59 14.17
C LEU A 92 30.22 -33.60 14.63
N ASP A 93 30.63 -34.71 15.31
CA ASP A 93 29.73 -35.64 15.99
C ASP A 93 29.65 -35.27 17.47
N GLY A 94 28.87 -34.16 17.74
CA GLY A 94 28.77 -33.61 19.07
C GLY A 94 28.04 -32.28 19.08
N THR A 95 28.09 -31.59 20.22
CA THR A 95 27.46 -30.29 20.44
C THR A 95 28.53 -29.25 20.74
N VAL A 96 28.48 -28.13 20.06
CA VAL A 96 29.25 -26.92 20.42
C VAL A 96 28.29 -25.91 21.03
N ARG A 97 28.60 -25.45 22.24
CA ARG A 97 27.86 -24.41 22.94
C ARG A 97 28.75 -23.23 23.25
N VAL A 98 28.26 -22.05 23.01
CA VAL A 98 28.97 -20.79 23.25
C VAL A 98 28.11 -19.84 24.06
N ARG A 99 28.75 -18.95 24.82
CA ARG A 99 28.12 -17.74 25.35
C ARG A 99 29.09 -16.58 25.24
N THR A 100 28.55 -15.39 25.05
CA THR A 100 29.33 -14.18 24.82
C THR A 100 29.02 -13.14 25.86
N ARG A 101 29.94 -12.22 26.11
CA ARG A 101 29.73 -11.09 27.02
C ARG A 101 29.54 -9.83 26.17
N SER A 102 28.41 -9.15 26.37
CA SER A 102 28.14 -7.87 25.73
C SER A 102 29.14 -6.80 26.16
N SER A 103 29.80 -6.16 25.21
CA SER A 103 30.68 -5.03 25.49
C SER A 103 29.95 -3.78 25.97
N ALA A 104 28.64 -3.66 25.69
CA ALA A 104 27.82 -2.52 26.12
C ALA A 104 27.36 -2.63 27.57
N THR A 105 27.00 -3.86 28.01
CA THR A 105 26.39 -4.09 29.36
C THR A 105 27.30 -4.86 30.32
N GLY A 106 28.35 -5.52 29.80
CA GLY A 106 29.19 -6.43 30.58
C GLY A 106 28.52 -7.75 30.98
N THR A 107 27.28 -8.00 30.55
CA THR A 107 26.50 -9.21 30.88
C THR A 107 26.82 -10.36 29.94
N TRP A 108 26.80 -11.58 30.46
CA TRP A 108 26.93 -12.79 29.67
C TRP A 108 25.56 -13.21 29.11
N SER A 109 25.56 -13.68 27.84
CA SER A 109 24.38 -14.33 27.23
C SER A 109 24.14 -15.68 27.89
N ASP A 110 22.94 -16.25 27.62
CA ASP A 110 22.70 -17.68 27.82
C ASP A 110 23.58 -18.50 26.88
N TRP A 111 23.71 -19.82 27.19
CA TRP A 111 24.39 -20.74 26.33
C TRP A 111 23.62 -21.02 25.05
N GLN A 112 24.29 -20.84 23.91
CA GLN A 112 23.73 -21.07 22.58
C GLN A 112 24.46 -22.23 21.95
N ALA A 113 23.74 -23.20 21.38
CA ALA A 113 24.33 -24.28 20.61
C ALA A 113 24.48 -23.82 19.16
N LEU A 114 25.64 -24.12 18.59
CA LEU A 114 25.95 -23.86 17.18
C LEU A 114 25.62 -25.09 16.35
N GLY A 115 24.93 -24.91 15.23
CA GLY A 115 24.67 -25.93 14.22
C GLY A 115 25.95 -26.27 13.41
N ALA A 116 25.92 -27.34 12.64
CA ALA A 116 26.96 -27.63 11.66
C ALA A 116 26.94 -26.56 10.55
N GLY A 117 28.12 -26.18 10.08
CA GLY A 117 28.23 -25.34 8.88
C GLY A 117 27.94 -26.17 7.63
N ASP A 118 26.92 -25.78 6.88
CA ASP A 118 26.40 -26.55 5.74
C ASP A 118 26.90 -26.05 4.37
N ALA A 119 27.28 -24.78 4.27
CA ALA A 119 27.87 -24.24 3.04
C ALA A 119 29.31 -24.77 2.88
N GLN A 120 29.60 -25.31 1.71
CA GLN A 120 30.93 -25.84 1.39
C GLN A 120 31.32 -25.58 -0.07
N PRO A 121 32.58 -25.26 -0.34
CA PRO A 121 33.14 -25.20 -1.69
C PRO A 121 33.24 -26.61 -2.32
N ASP A 122 33.23 -26.68 -3.64
CA ASP A 122 33.51 -27.90 -4.38
C ASP A 122 34.96 -28.40 -4.15
N PRO A 123 35.28 -29.66 -4.47
CA PRO A 123 36.57 -30.25 -4.14
C PRO A 123 37.78 -29.44 -4.57
N ALA A 124 37.74 -28.80 -5.73
CA ALA A 124 38.83 -27.96 -6.24
C ALA A 124 39.23 -26.80 -5.31
N GLU A 125 38.26 -26.27 -4.54
CA GLU A 125 38.53 -25.25 -3.54
C GLU A 125 38.64 -25.84 -2.13
N ARG A 126 37.79 -26.82 -1.76
CA ARG A 126 37.80 -27.47 -0.45
C ARG A 126 39.13 -28.19 -0.14
N ASP A 127 39.70 -28.88 -1.14
CA ASP A 127 40.88 -29.72 -0.95
C ASP A 127 42.18 -28.89 -0.99
N ARG A 128 42.10 -27.56 -1.02
CA ARG A 128 43.30 -26.70 -0.93
C ARG A 128 43.87 -26.76 0.49
N ALA A 129 45.21 -26.59 0.54
CA ALA A 129 45.92 -26.55 1.82
C ALA A 129 45.39 -25.39 2.69
N GLY A 130 45.09 -25.67 3.94
CA GLY A 130 44.64 -24.67 4.91
C GLY A 130 43.11 -24.47 4.99
N VAL A 131 42.33 -25.13 4.15
CA VAL A 131 40.86 -25.09 4.27
C VAL A 131 40.41 -25.85 5.49
N ARG A 132 39.49 -25.27 6.24
CA ARG A 132 39.01 -25.74 7.55
C ARG A 132 37.52 -26.07 7.48
N GLY A 133 37.08 -27.05 8.29
CA GLY A 133 35.67 -27.23 8.60
C GLY A 133 35.23 -26.29 9.70
N GLY A 134 33.89 -26.06 9.83
CA GLY A 134 33.38 -25.13 10.86
C GLY A 134 31.91 -25.34 11.18
N THR A 135 31.46 -24.73 12.26
CA THR A 135 30.04 -24.57 12.63
C THR A 135 29.40 -23.46 11.81
N ALA A 136 28.08 -23.43 11.83
CA ALA A 136 27.33 -22.23 11.46
C ALA A 136 27.82 -21.05 12.30
N PRO A 137 27.88 -19.82 11.73
CA PRO A 137 28.33 -18.62 12.44
C PRO A 137 27.26 -18.08 13.37
N LEU A 138 27.68 -17.49 14.49
CA LEU A 138 26.79 -16.77 15.41
C LEU A 138 27.09 -15.27 15.35
N TRP A 139 26.10 -14.47 14.96
CA TRP A 139 26.14 -13.02 15.16
C TRP A 139 25.80 -12.71 16.63
N ALA A 140 26.78 -12.39 17.40
CA ALA A 140 26.67 -12.11 18.83
C ALA A 140 26.39 -10.62 19.14
N GLY A 141 26.50 -9.73 18.13
CA GLY A 141 26.55 -8.30 18.33
C GLY A 141 27.84 -7.85 19.05
N PRO A 142 27.93 -6.58 19.49
CA PRO A 142 29.13 -6.05 20.14
C PRO A 142 29.48 -6.84 21.41
N SER A 143 30.56 -7.60 21.37
CA SER A 143 31.02 -8.49 22.44
C SER A 143 32.51 -8.34 22.72
N ASP A 144 32.93 -8.61 23.95
CA ASP A 144 34.33 -8.52 24.45
C ASP A 144 34.72 -9.70 25.35
N GLY A 145 33.92 -10.75 25.37
CA GLY A 145 34.22 -11.98 26.10
C GLY A 145 33.52 -13.19 25.52
N VAL A 146 34.13 -14.35 25.61
CA VAL A 146 33.65 -15.61 25.09
C VAL A 146 33.91 -16.77 26.05
N GLN A 147 33.01 -17.75 26.05
CA GLN A 147 33.21 -19.06 26.65
C GLN A 147 32.63 -20.11 25.71
N VAL A 148 33.35 -21.23 25.53
CA VAL A 148 32.93 -22.29 24.61
C VAL A 148 33.06 -23.65 25.30
N LYS A 149 32.14 -24.57 25.00
CA LYS A 149 32.17 -25.99 25.34
C LYS A 149 31.82 -26.79 24.11
N ALA A 150 32.62 -27.79 23.79
CA ALA A 150 32.38 -28.77 22.76
C ALA A 150 32.38 -30.17 23.40
N ASP A 151 31.28 -30.88 23.24
CA ASP A 151 31.09 -32.25 23.78
C ASP A 151 30.71 -33.18 22.64
N GLY A 152 31.34 -34.37 22.56
CA GLY A 152 31.04 -35.34 21.53
C GLY A 152 31.81 -36.64 21.72
N LYS A 153 31.43 -37.72 21.02
CA LYS A 153 32.13 -39.00 21.10
C LYS A 153 33.56 -38.89 20.58
N THR A 154 33.72 -38.19 19.48
CA THR A 154 35.02 -37.89 18.84
C THR A 154 34.98 -36.49 18.26
N LEU A 155 35.72 -35.58 18.88
CA LEU A 155 35.78 -34.18 18.42
C LEU A 155 36.89 -34.03 17.34
N PRO A 156 36.69 -33.21 16.31
CA PRO A 156 37.70 -32.89 15.31
C PRO A 156 38.99 -32.35 15.94
N LYS A 157 40.10 -32.51 15.26
CA LYS A 157 41.41 -31.96 15.69
C LYS A 157 41.48 -30.44 15.39
N GLY A 158 42.19 -29.71 16.25
CA GLY A 158 42.48 -28.30 16.04
C GLY A 158 41.25 -27.42 16.13
N LEU A 159 40.37 -27.73 17.10
CA LEU A 159 39.20 -26.90 17.39
C LEU A 159 39.63 -25.52 17.89
N THR A 160 39.20 -24.48 17.19
CA THR A 160 39.37 -23.07 17.57
C THR A 160 38.01 -22.35 17.54
N VAL A 161 37.83 -21.39 18.43
CA VAL A 161 36.77 -20.38 18.25
C VAL A 161 37.37 -19.18 17.54
N ASP A 162 36.77 -18.80 16.42
CA ASP A 162 37.20 -17.71 15.57
C ASP A 162 36.27 -16.53 15.83
N LEU A 163 36.83 -15.41 16.34
CA LEU A 163 36.14 -14.20 16.76
C LEU A 163 36.35 -13.12 15.71
N VAL A 164 35.31 -12.69 15.07
CA VAL A 164 35.37 -11.76 13.93
C VAL A 164 34.94 -10.34 14.35
N ASP A 165 35.83 -9.37 14.15
CA ASP A 165 35.51 -7.94 14.16
C ASP A 165 35.32 -7.48 12.71
N PRO A 166 34.09 -7.07 12.32
CA PRO A 166 33.80 -6.62 10.95
C PRO A 166 34.34 -5.24 10.61
N GLY A 167 35.02 -4.58 11.56
CA GLY A 167 35.40 -3.17 11.39
C GLY A 167 34.19 -2.22 11.36
N LYS A 168 34.46 -0.94 11.11
CA LYS A 168 33.44 0.12 11.04
C LYS A 168 33.30 0.62 9.60
N GLY A 169 32.05 0.78 9.12
CA GLY A 169 31.76 1.29 7.77
C GLY A 169 30.81 0.37 7.00
N GLY A 170 30.71 0.59 5.69
CA GLY A 170 29.76 -0.06 4.80
C GLY A 170 28.36 0.59 4.81
N SER A 171 27.52 0.21 3.86
CA SER A 171 26.22 0.82 3.62
C SER A 171 25.16 -0.22 3.30
N THR A 172 23.91 0.06 3.63
CA THR A 172 22.72 -0.65 3.16
C THR A 172 22.11 0.00 1.90
N THR A 173 22.61 1.16 1.49
CA THR A 173 22.09 1.88 0.32
C THR A 173 22.57 1.18 -0.95
N PRO A 174 21.65 0.78 -1.85
CA PRO A 174 22.03 0.23 -3.15
C PRO A 174 22.90 1.20 -3.94
N ALA A 175 24.05 0.73 -4.41
CA ALA A 175 25.02 1.54 -5.16
C ALA A 175 24.88 1.41 -6.69
N MET A 176 24.01 0.52 -7.17
CA MET A 176 23.72 0.35 -8.60
C MET A 176 22.38 0.94 -8.97
N ASP A 177 22.39 1.74 -10.04
CA ASP A 177 21.17 2.17 -10.70
C ASP A 177 20.65 1.02 -11.59
N ALA A 178 19.39 0.62 -11.39
CA ALA A 178 18.75 -0.41 -12.22
C ALA A 178 18.70 -0.04 -13.72
N ALA A 179 18.81 1.25 -14.05
CA ALA A 179 18.84 1.75 -15.42
C ALA A 179 20.09 1.32 -16.23
N ALA A 180 21.18 0.95 -15.57
CA ALA A 180 22.39 0.51 -16.24
C ALA A 180 22.23 -0.79 -17.06
N TYR A 181 21.13 -1.52 -16.89
CA TYR A 181 20.82 -2.78 -17.57
C TYR A 181 19.49 -2.73 -18.37
N ALA A 182 18.86 -1.56 -18.50
CA ALA A 182 17.72 -1.37 -19.37
C ALA A 182 18.21 -1.19 -20.83
N MET A 183 17.66 -1.97 -21.76
CA MET A 183 17.85 -1.75 -23.18
C MET A 183 17.33 -0.37 -23.56
N PRO A 184 18.00 0.38 -24.48
CA PRO A 184 17.39 1.57 -25.06
C PRO A 184 16.08 1.17 -25.75
N ALA A 185 15.01 1.87 -25.45
CA ALA A 185 13.78 1.77 -26.21
C ALA A 185 14.09 2.25 -27.64
N ASP A 186 13.71 1.47 -28.62
CA ASP A 186 13.82 1.85 -30.05
C ASP A 186 13.19 3.23 -30.25
N GLY A 187 13.92 4.07 -31.00
CA GLY A 187 13.64 5.48 -31.18
C GLY A 187 12.25 5.75 -31.72
N GLU A 188 11.56 6.64 -31.06
CA GLU A 188 10.42 7.36 -31.58
C GLU A 188 10.76 8.86 -31.53
N GLU A 189 10.70 9.49 -32.70
CA GLU A 189 11.10 10.89 -32.94
C GLU A 189 10.27 11.85 -32.09
N THR A 190 10.96 12.81 -31.50
CA THR A 190 10.37 13.95 -30.77
C THR A 190 9.78 14.98 -31.76
N PRO A 191 8.57 15.50 -31.54
CA PRO A 191 8.24 16.84 -31.98
C PRO A 191 8.49 17.85 -30.85
N THR A 192 9.39 18.79 -31.17
CA THR A 192 9.54 20.03 -30.42
C THR A 192 8.27 20.88 -30.58
N ASP A 193 7.68 21.25 -29.47
CA ASP A 193 7.15 22.61 -29.25
C ASP A 193 6.75 22.82 -27.79
N ARG A 194 7.38 23.83 -27.21
CA ARG A 194 7.05 24.41 -25.91
C ARG A 194 6.21 25.69 -26.16
N PRO A 195 5.20 26.00 -25.32
CA PRO A 195 5.39 27.17 -24.49
C PRO A 195 4.87 27.11 -23.07
N THR A 196 5.70 27.61 -22.19
CA THR A 196 5.47 28.50 -21.01
C THR A 196 4.37 28.22 -19.99
N ASP A 197 4.85 28.09 -18.75
CA ASP A 197 4.21 28.32 -17.46
C ASP A 197 3.41 29.63 -17.33
N PRO A 198 2.49 29.77 -16.35
CA PRO A 198 2.96 30.23 -15.05
C PRO A 198 2.21 29.72 -13.78
N GLU A 199 3.03 29.61 -12.72
CA GLU A 199 2.86 30.05 -11.30
C GLU A 199 1.73 29.56 -10.39
N THR A 200 2.24 28.99 -9.32
CA THR A 200 2.06 29.23 -7.86
C THR A 200 0.70 29.14 -7.20
N SER A 201 0.63 28.31 -6.17
CA SER A 201 0.34 28.76 -4.79
C SER A 201 0.33 27.59 -3.77
N SER A 202 1.28 27.65 -2.88
CA SER A 202 1.31 27.32 -1.45
C SER A 202 0.23 26.46 -0.78
N ALA A 203 0.73 25.50 -0.02
CA ALA A 203 0.08 24.74 1.04
C ALA A 203 -0.34 25.61 2.24
N PRO A 204 -1.19 25.10 3.11
CA PRO A 204 -0.84 25.12 4.51
C PRO A 204 -0.94 23.75 5.21
N GLU A 205 0.05 23.54 6.02
CA GLU A 205 0.28 22.63 7.11
C GLU A 205 -0.87 22.64 8.12
N GLN A 206 -1.32 21.47 8.60
CA GLN A 206 -1.95 21.34 9.92
C GLN A 206 -1.55 20.01 10.58
N THR A 207 -0.96 20.17 11.73
CA THR A 207 -0.56 19.21 12.75
C THR A 207 -1.74 18.51 13.43
N PRO A 208 -1.47 17.37 14.13
CA PRO A 208 -2.49 16.48 14.68
C PRO A 208 -2.86 16.82 16.12
N SER A 209 -4.02 16.38 16.54
CA SER A 209 -4.37 16.30 17.95
C SER A 209 -5.11 15.00 18.29
N ASP A 210 -4.71 14.49 19.41
CA ASP A 210 -4.95 13.30 20.17
C ASP A 210 -6.42 12.87 20.43
N ASP A 211 -6.58 11.56 20.48
CA ASP A 211 -7.26 10.58 21.33
C ASP A 211 -8.34 11.06 22.35
N PRO A 212 -9.25 10.24 22.94
CA PRO A 212 -9.12 8.83 23.30
C PRO A 212 -10.39 7.90 23.26
N ALA A 213 -10.08 6.60 23.20
CA ALA A 213 -10.60 5.44 23.93
C ALA A 213 -12.08 5.10 24.18
N GLU A 214 -12.27 3.78 24.24
CA GLU A 214 -13.25 2.95 24.96
C GLU A 214 -14.53 2.54 24.22
N SER A 215 -14.97 1.34 24.04
CA SER A 215 -14.91 0.07 24.77
C SER A 215 -15.65 -1.01 24.00
N THR A 216 -15.21 -2.24 24.13
CA THR A 216 -15.93 -3.50 23.81
C THR A 216 -17.23 -3.68 24.63
N PRO A 217 -18.21 -4.56 24.24
CA PRO A 217 -18.04 -5.98 24.45
C PRO A 217 -18.68 -6.91 23.40
N ALA A 218 -18.18 -8.15 23.38
CA ALA A 218 -18.80 -9.31 22.75
C ALA A 218 -20.03 -9.81 23.56
N PRO A 219 -20.87 -10.64 22.93
CA PRO A 219 -21.17 -11.90 23.58
C PRO A 219 -21.10 -13.14 22.67
N THR A 220 -20.66 -14.20 23.27
CA THR A 220 -20.80 -15.63 23.03
C THR A 220 -22.22 -16.08 22.67
N ASP A 221 -22.36 -17.05 21.74
CA ASP A 221 -22.70 -18.45 22.08
C ASP A 221 -22.87 -19.33 20.84
N SER A 222 -22.20 -20.44 20.91
CA SER A 222 -22.54 -21.83 20.61
C SER A 222 -23.67 -22.18 19.64
N ALA A 223 -23.32 -22.97 18.61
CA ALA A 223 -23.86 -24.33 18.45
C ALA A 223 -23.15 -25.09 17.33
N THR A 224 -22.68 -26.22 17.72
CA THR A 224 -22.26 -27.45 17.05
C THR A 224 -23.25 -27.89 15.96
N GLU A 225 -22.74 -28.28 14.78
CA GLU A 225 -23.14 -29.53 14.11
C GLU A 225 -22.21 -29.85 12.93
N THR A 226 -21.50 -30.97 13.04
CA THR A 226 -21.03 -31.82 11.96
C THR A 226 -22.13 -32.86 11.72
N PRO A 227 -22.40 -33.39 10.51
CA PRO A 227 -21.51 -34.33 9.85
C PRO A 227 -21.64 -34.48 8.35
N ALA A 228 -20.79 -35.32 7.83
CA ALA A 228 -20.96 -36.28 6.73
C ALA A 228 -20.08 -36.08 5.52
N GLU A 229 -19.13 -36.90 5.52
CA GLU A 229 -18.38 -37.63 4.49
C GLU A 229 -19.21 -38.00 3.26
N SER A 230 -18.71 -37.75 2.04
CA SER A 230 -19.01 -38.54 0.87
C SER A 230 -17.85 -38.57 -0.13
N THR A 231 -17.37 -39.74 -0.34
CA THR A 231 -16.34 -40.24 -1.25
C THR A 231 -16.65 -40.01 -2.74
N PRO A 232 -15.58 -39.97 -3.61
CA PRO A 232 -15.69 -39.72 -5.03
C PRO A 232 -15.98 -41.01 -5.84
N PRO A 233 -16.51 -40.93 -7.05
CA PRO A 233 -16.48 -42.04 -7.95
C PRO A 233 -15.37 -41.97 -9.00
N ALA A 234 -14.92 -43.14 -9.36
CA ALA A 234 -13.81 -43.56 -10.17
C ALA A 234 -13.92 -43.20 -11.68
N SER A 235 -12.72 -43.15 -12.28
CA SER A 235 -12.46 -43.13 -13.73
C SER A 235 -13.01 -44.34 -14.46
N PRO A 236 -13.17 -44.26 -15.77
CA PRO A 236 -12.89 -45.42 -16.61
C PRO A 236 -11.75 -45.23 -17.59
N THR A 237 -10.96 -46.22 -17.61
CA THR A 237 -9.91 -46.62 -18.54
C THR A 237 -10.50 -46.99 -19.90
N ALA A 238 -9.85 -46.63 -20.99
CA ALA A 238 -9.78 -47.46 -22.19
C ALA A 238 -8.63 -47.07 -23.13
N GLU A 239 -7.73 -47.97 -23.31
CA GLU A 239 -6.79 -48.13 -24.45
C GLU A 239 -7.44 -49.09 -25.49
N PRO A 240 -6.75 -49.46 -26.58
CA PRO A 240 -6.15 -48.69 -27.70
C PRO A 240 -6.68 -49.21 -29.06
N SER A 241 -6.31 -48.56 -30.16
CA SER A 241 -6.35 -49.24 -31.47
C SER A 241 -5.32 -48.63 -32.45
N GLN A 242 -4.50 -49.53 -32.97
CA GLN A 242 -3.54 -49.35 -34.03
C GLN A 242 -4.24 -49.28 -35.41
N SER A 243 -3.60 -48.62 -36.39
CA SER A 243 -3.41 -49.18 -37.75
C SER A 243 -2.66 -48.15 -38.64
N THR A 244 -1.41 -48.47 -39.05
CA THR A 244 -0.89 -48.72 -40.37
C THR A 244 -1.21 -47.66 -41.45
N GLY A 245 -0.29 -47.03 -42.15
CA GLY A 245 0.73 -47.50 -42.96
C GLY A 245 1.05 -46.53 -44.12
N ALA A 246 2.27 -46.58 -44.63
CA ALA A 246 2.77 -46.22 -45.96
C ALA A 246 2.74 -44.71 -46.33
N GLY A 247 3.79 -44.02 -46.69
CA GLY A 247 4.92 -44.34 -47.52
C GLY A 247 5.18 -43.22 -48.51
N THR A 248 6.41 -42.91 -48.73
CA THR A 248 7.02 -42.35 -49.94
C THR A 248 7.27 -40.85 -50.08
N THR A 249 8.54 -40.59 -50.21
CA THR A 249 9.32 -39.76 -51.15
C THR A 249 9.52 -38.31 -50.92
N ALA A 250 10.83 -38.01 -50.67
CA ALA A 250 11.41 -36.70 -50.88
C ALA A 250 11.53 -36.35 -52.41
N PRO A 251 11.65 -35.09 -52.73
CA PRO A 251 12.70 -34.66 -53.65
C PRO A 251 13.53 -33.44 -53.20
N ALA A 252 14.83 -33.59 -53.40
CA ALA A 252 15.84 -32.73 -53.96
C ALA A 252 15.85 -31.21 -53.72
N SER A 253 16.97 -30.76 -53.11
CA SER A 253 17.51 -29.41 -53.20
C SER A 253 17.77 -28.88 -54.60
N PRO A 254 17.75 -27.56 -54.77
CA PRO A 254 18.65 -26.96 -55.75
C PRO A 254 19.63 -25.96 -55.11
N THR A 255 20.84 -26.09 -55.58
CA THR A 255 22.04 -25.32 -55.69
C THR A 255 21.95 -23.81 -55.49
N ALA A 256 22.93 -23.28 -54.74
CA ALA A 256 23.29 -21.88 -54.58
C ALA A 256 23.87 -21.27 -55.87
N PRO A 257 23.82 -19.94 -55.99
CA PRO A 257 24.82 -19.21 -56.74
C PRO A 257 25.68 -18.33 -55.83
N THR A 258 26.96 -18.45 -56.05
CA THR A 258 28.04 -17.55 -55.66
C THR A 258 27.79 -16.13 -56.15
N SER A 259 27.98 -15.11 -55.29
CA SER A 259 28.49 -13.80 -55.75
C SER A 259 28.91 -12.88 -54.61
N THR A 260 30.14 -12.48 -54.66
CA THR A 260 30.80 -11.19 -54.38
C THR A 260 30.46 -10.44 -53.07
N ALA A 261 31.46 -10.30 -52.25
CA ALA A 261 31.58 -9.35 -51.16
C ALA A 261 31.58 -7.90 -51.65
N PRO A 262 30.96 -6.99 -50.94
CA PRO A 262 31.37 -5.60 -50.89
C PRO A 262 31.88 -5.19 -49.48
N PRO A 263 32.37 -3.98 -49.29
CA PRO A 263 33.52 -3.70 -48.47
C PRO A 263 33.22 -3.53 -46.98
N THR A 264 34.22 -3.83 -46.19
CA THR A 264 34.35 -3.59 -44.75
C THR A 264 33.85 -2.20 -44.35
N SER A 265 32.69 -2.14 -43.68
CA SER A 265 32.33 -1.00 -42.84
C SER A 265 32.70 -1.39 -41.40
N ALA A 266 33.45 -0.51 -40.75
CA ALA A 266 33.88 -0.64 -39.38
C ALA A 266 32.69 -0.91 -38.48
N SER A 267 32.70 -2.05 -37.76
CA SER A 267 31.78 -2.28 -36.62
C SER A 267 31.99 -1.21 -35.58
N PRO A 268 30.93 -0.60 -35.04
CA PRO A 268 31.08 0.21 -33.86
C PRO A 268 31.52 -0.71 -32.72
N THR A 269 32.64 -0.41 -32.11
CA THR A 269 33.17 -1.01 -30.91
C THR A 269 32.10 -0.86 -29.82
N ALA A 270 31.45 -1.94 -29.45
CA ALA A 270 30.58 -1.98 -28.28
C ALA A 270 31.40 -1.56 -27.04
N PRO A 271 30.90 -0.65 -26.19
CA PRO A 271 31.60 -0.30 -24.97
C PRO A 271 31.78 -1.58 -24.13
N GLY A 272 33.02 -1.89 -23.79
CA GLY A 272 33.40 -3.08 -23.05
C GLY A 272 32.72 -3.13 -21.69
N TYR A 273 31.86 -4.11 -21.51
CA TYR A 273 31.11 -4.41 -20.27
C TYR A 273 31.88 -5.32 -19.30
N LEU A 274 33.17 -5.41 -19.43
CA LEU A 274 33.98 -5.78 -18.29
C LEU A 274 34.19 -4.50 -17.47
N PRO A 275 33.78 -4.43 -16.18
CA PRO A 275 34.36 -3.42 -15.31
C PRO A 275 35.85 -3.55 -15.54
N SER A 276 36.54 -2.44 -15.90
CA SER A 276 37.98 -2.52 -16.07
C SER A 276 38.48 -3.01 -14.72
N LEU A 277 38.92 -4.26 -14.69
CA LEU A 277 39.42 -4.92 -13.48
C LEU A 277 40.52 -4.08 -12.83
N SER A 278 41.17 -3.23 -13.58
CA SER A 278 42.19 -2.26 -13.12
C SER A 278 41.61 -1.07 -12.32
N ALA A 279 40.35 -0.71 -12.46
CA ALA A 279 39.75 0.38 -11.69
C ALA A 279 39.10 -0.10 -10.37
N ALA A 280 38.89 -1.42 -10.22
CA ALA A 280 38.29 -2.01 -9.03
C ALA A 280 39.30 -2.50 -8.00
N TYR A 281 40.59 -2.46 -8.31
CA TYR A 281 41.65 -2.83 -7.36
C TYR A 281 42.28 -1.55 -6.80
N PRO A 282 42.00 -1.19 -5.53
CA PRO A 282 42.95 -0.35 -4.82
C PRO A 282 44.30 -1.09 -4.82
N SER A 283 45.38 -0.37 -5.07
CA SER A 283 46.76 -0.94 -5.01
C SER A 283 46.97 -1.58 -3.61
N CYS A 284 46.83 -2.90 -3.52
CA CYS A 284 47.16 -3.62 -2.31
C CYS A 284 48.66 -3.47 -2.09
N ALA A 285 49.07 -2.57 -1.21
CA ALA A 285 50.46 -2.13 -1.02
C ALA A 285 51.44 -3.20 -0.50
N SER A 286 51.05 -4.48 -0.48
CA SER A 286 51.89 -5.57 0.02
C SER A 286 51.72 -6.94 -0.65
N ALA A 287 50.90 -7.08 -1.70
CA ALA A 287 50.91 -8.29 -2.48
C ALA A 287 51.95 -8.11 -3.60
N SER A 288 53.02 -8.90 -3.59
CA SER A 288 53.87 -9.10 -4.77
C SER A 288 52.94 -9.34 -5.94
N ALA A 289 52.92 -8.40 -6.88
CA ALA A 289 52.04 -8.45 -8.03
C ALA A 289 52.43 -9.72 -8.84
N VAL A 290 51.78 -10.83 -8.54
CA VAL A 290 51.74 -11.94 -9.46
C VAL A 290 50.91 -11.45 -10.64
N PRO A 291 51.44 -11.38 -11.86
CA PRO A 291 50.69 -11.03 -13.03
C PRO A 291 49.48 -11.97 -13.10
N GLN A 292 48.30 -11.46 -12.92
CA GLN A 292 47.06 -12.23 -13.05
C GLN A 292 46.89 -12.55 -14.53
N THR A 293 47.19 -13.79 -14.93
CA THR A 293 46.79 -14.26 -16.25
C THR A 293 45.29 -14.32 -16.32
N MET A 294 44.72 -13.51 -17.19
CA MET A 294 43.29 -13.57 -17.47
C MET A 294 42.89 -14.98 -17.85
N PRO A 295 41.80 -15.55 -17.32
CA PRO A 295 41.33 -16.85 -17.78
C PRO A 295 41.09 -16.78 -19.29
N SER A 296 41.58 -17.77 -20.02
CA SER A 296 41.38 -17.89 -21.47
C SER A 296 40.65 -19.22 -21.73
N PRO A 297 39.48 -19.19 -22.34
CA PRO A 297 38.72 -17.99 -22.77
C PRO A 297 38.00 -17.28 -21.60
N LEU A 298 37.87 -15.95 -21.70
CA LEU A 298 36.97 -15.23 -20.83
C LEU A 298 35.57 -15.82 -20.99
N PRO A 299 34.76 -15.88 -19.89
CA PRO A 299 33.38 -16.32 -20.00
C PRO A 299 32.67 -15.49 -21.03
N ALA A 300 31.78 -16.10 -21.83
CA ALA A 300 30.92 -15.38 -22.76
C ALA A 300 30.17 -14.30 -22.03
N GLN A 301 29.99 -13.15 -22.68
CA GLN A 301 29.11 -12.08 -22.14
C GLN A 301 27.78 -12.71 -21.72
N PRO A 302 27.28 -12.40 -20.53
CA PRO A 302 26.00 -12.93 -20.12
C PRO A 302 24.93 -12.54 -21.12
N PRO A 303 24.01 -13.45 -21.47
CA PRO A 303 22.96 -13.15 -22.45
C PRO A 303 22.09 -11.99 -21.93
N THR A 304 21.70 -11.11 -22.86
CA THR A 304 20.78 -10.02 -22.52
C THR A 304 19.43 -10.55 -22.12
N THR A 305 18.85 -10.02 -21.06
CA THR A 305 17.50 -10.37 -20.61
C THR A 305 16.64 -9.13 -20.54
N LYS A 306 15.32 -9.31 -20.76
CA LYS A 306 14.33 -8.24 -20.53
C LYS A 306 14.05 -8.00 -19.05
N VAL A 307 14.48 -8.93 -18.18
CA VAL A 307 14.30 -8.78 -16.73
C VAL A 307 15.41 -7.88 -16.18
N PRO A 308 15.11 -6.71 -15.63
CA PRO A 308 16.13 -5.81 -15.11
C PRO A 308 16.80 -6.40 -13.86
N ALA A 309 18.09 -6.09 -13.68
CA ALA A 309 18.78 -6.38 -12.43
C ALA A 309 18.07 -5.68 -11.26
N PRO A 310 17.87 -6.34 -10.11
CA PRO A 310 17.42 -5.63 -8.93
C PRO A 310 18.52 -4.67 -8.44
N PRO A 311 18.19 -3.54 -7.80
CA PRO A 311 19.20 -2.75 -7.11
C PRO A 311 19.81 -3.57 -5.97
N PHE A 312 21.12 -3.51 -5.84
CA PHE A 312 21.86 -4.19 -4.77
C PHE A 312 23.03 -3.36 -4.26
N VAL A 313 23.47 -3.64 -3.05
CA VAL A 313 24.68 -3.08 -2.45
C VAL A 313 25.86 -3.85 -3.03
N THR A 314 26.75 -3.15 -3.73
CA THR A 314 27.94 -3.73 -4.32
C THR A 314 28.95 -4.13 -3.24
N ARG A 315 29.97 -4.92 -3.60
CA ARG A 315 31.07 -5.28 -2.70
C ARG A 315 31.73 -4.05 -2.09
N ALA A 316 32.02 -3.04 -2.89
CA ALA A 316 32.52 -1.75 -2.39
C ALA A 316 31.53 -1.05 -1.45
N GLY A 317 30.21 -1.14 -1.74
CA GLY A 317 29.16 -0.53 -0.92
C GLY A 317 29.09 -1.11 0.50
N TRP A 318 29.23 -2.42 0.69
CA TRP A 318 29.30 -2.99 2.03
C TRP A 318 30.72 -3.02 2.61
N GLY A 319 31.73 -2.53 1.89
CA GLY A 319 33.11 -2.35 2.36
C GLY A 319 33.94 -3.62 2.32
N ALA A 320 33.84 -4.43 1.26
CA ALA A 320 34.70 -5.59 1.07
C ALA A 320 36.19 -5.18 1.04
N ASP A 321 37.02 -5.94 1.75
CA ASP A 321 38.48 -5.85 1.62
C ASP A 321 38.94 -6.78 0.48
N GLU A 322 38.99 -6.22 -0.73
CA GLU A 322 39.36 -7.00 -1.91
C GLU A 322 40.82 -7.53 -1.86
N CYS A 323 41.63 -6.96 -0.97
CA CYS A 323 43.01 -7.42 -0.76
C CYS A 323 43.11 -8.65 0.16
N ALA A 324 42.05 -8.93 0.92
CA ALA A 324 42.01 -10.08 1.84
C ALA A 324 41.63 -11.39 1.12
N ARG A 325 40.90 -11.34 -0.01
CA ARG A 325 40.49 -12.53 -0.75
C ARG A 325 41.65 -13.15 -1.56
N ASP A 326 41.43 -14.35 -2.06
CA ASP A 326 42.36 -14.99 -3.02
C ASP A 326 42.54 -14.07 -4.25
N THR A 327 43.79 -13.85 -4.62
CA THR A 327 44.18 -12.99 -5.75
C THR A 327 43.88 -13.63 -7.12
N GLY A 328 43.45 -14.91 -7.16
CA GLY A 328 43.05 -15.59 -8.39
C GLY A 328 41.77 -15.03 -9.00
N TYR A 329 41.59 -15.29 -10.30
CA TYR A 329 40.30 -15.01 -10.96
C TYR A 329 39.21 -15.94 -10.40
N PRO A 330 37.95 -15.50 -10.35
CA PRO A 330 36.86 -16.38 -9.99
C PRO A 330 36.68 -17.46 -11.09
N ASP A 331 36.19 -18.62 -10.67
CA ASP A 331 35.75 -19.65 -11.61
C ASP A 331 34.36 -19.32 -12.12
N TYR A 332 34.13 -19.56 -13.40
CA TYR A 332 32.84 -19.27 -14.05
C TYR A 332 32.24 -20.56 -14.60
N GLY A 333 30.95 -20.76 -14.40
CA GLY A 333 30.14 -21.76 -15.10
C GLY A 333 29.77 -21.28 -16.51
N HIS A 334 29.03 -22.10 -17.25
CA HIS A 334 28.55 -21.73 -18.57
C HIS A 334 27.40 -20.75 -18.50
N THR A 335 26.46 -20.99 -17.57
CA THR A 335 25.27 -20.18 -17.34
C THR A 335 24.69 -20.53 -15.97
N VAL A 336 23.72 -19.75 -15.49
CA VAL A 336 22.99 -20.05 -14.25
C VAL A 336 21.74 -20.84 -14.59
N LYS A 337 21.75 -22.16 -14.39
CA LYS A 337 20.61 -23.06 -14.63
C LYS A 337 19.68 -23.17 -13.42
N ALA A 338 20.25 -23.02 -12.20
CA ALA A 338 19.48 -23.12 -10.97
C ALA A 338 19.93 -22.09 -9.93
N VAL A 339 19.03 -21.75 -9.06
CA VAL A 339 19.21 -20.91 -7.87
C VAL A 339 18.99 -21.77 -6.65
N PHE A 340 19.99 -21.87 -5.78
CA PHE A 340 19.86 -22.45 -4.46
C PHE A 340 19.61 -21.35 -3.42
N VAL A 341 18.51 -21.45 -2.70
CA VAL A 341 18.20 -20.55 -1.59
C VAL A 341 18.73 -21.17 -0.32
N HIS A 342 19.47 -20.37 0.43
CA HIS A 342 20.11 -20.70 1.70
C HIS A 342 19.61 -19.78 2.81
N HIS A 343 19.93 -20.12 4.05
CA HIS A 343 20.02 -19.19 5.16
C HIS A 343 21.46 -19.17 5.69
N THR A 344 21.82 -18.14 6.44
CA THR A 344 23.16 -18.06 7.05
C THR A 344 23.23 -18.75 8.39
N ASP A 345 22.10 -19.23 8.91
CA ASP A 345 21.89 -19.83 10.22
C ASP A 345 22.43 -18.98 11.38
N THR A 346 22.47 -17.67 11.18
CA THR A 346 22.78 -16.67 12.21
C THR A 346 21.51 -16.22 12.95
N THR A 347 21.65 -15.49 14.06
CA THR A 347 20.50 -14.96 14.79
C THR A 347 19.68 -13.98 13.94
N ASN A 348 18.36 -13.94 14.15
CA ASN A 348 17.45 -12.93 13.58
C ASN A 348 17.41 -11.62 14.38
N ALA A 349 18.10 -11.59 15.54
CA ALA A 349 18.17 -10.42 16.43
C ALA A 349 19.26 -9.42 15.98
N TYR A 350 19.10 -8.87 14.78
CA TYR A 350 19.96 -7.79 14.23
C TYR A 350 19.09 -6.67 13.66
N SER A 351 19.61 -5.46 13.57
CA SER A 351 18.97 -4.40 12.78
C SER A 351 19.46 -4.46 11.33
N CYS A 352 18.67 -3.96 10.37
CA CYS A 352 19.12 -3.93 8.97
C CYS A 352 20.32 -2.99 8.74
N ALA A 353 20.59 -2.08 9.67
CA ALA A 353 21.83 -1.29 9.67
C ALA A 353 23.07 -2.14 9.97
N ASP A 354 22.90 -3.29 10.63
CA ASP A 354 24.01 -4.22 10.91
C ASP A 354 24.36 -5.11 9.71
N SER A 355 23.49 -5.21 8.71
CA SER A 355 23.61 -6.13 7.58
C SER A 355 24.97 -6.03 6.86
N PRO A 356 25.53 -4.83 6.55
CA PRO A 356 26.87 -4.75 5.95
C PRO A 356 27.97 -5.33 6.85
N SER A 357 27.84 -5.17 8.16
CA SER A 357 28.79 -5.75 9.13
C SER A 357 28.65 -7.27 9.20
N ILE A 358 27.44 -7.80 9.10
CA ILE A 358 27.19 -9.26 9.03
C ILE A 358 27.82 -9.82 7.77
N VAL A 359 27.61 -9.20 6.60
CA VAL A 359 28.19 -9.62 5.33
C VAL A 359 29.70 -9.63 5.38
N ARG A 360 30.34 -8.55 5.95
CA ARG A 360 31.79 -8.51 6.14
C ARG A 360 32.29 -9.61 7.10
N SER A 361 31.54 -9.89 8.16
CA SER A 361 31.90 -10.95 9.10
C SER A 361 31.86 -12.33 8.47
N LEU A 362 30.84 -12.64 7.66
CA LEU A 362 30.76 -13.88 6.90
C LEU A 362 31.88 -13.98 5.88
N TYR A 363 32.20 -12.90 5.19
CA TYR A 363 33.32 -12.80 4.27
C TYR A 363 34.65 -13.11 4.97
N ALA A 364 34.93 -12.42 6.08
CA ALA A 364 36.15 -12.60 6.86
C ALA A 364 36.27 -14.04 7.42
N LEU A 365 35.15 -14.62 7.87
CA LEU A 365 35.10 -15.99 8.38
C LEU A 365 35.41 -16.99 7.28
N HIS A 366 34.81 -16.90 6.08
CA HIS A 366 35.08 -17.79 4.96
C HIS A 366 36.54 -17.72 4.50
N LEU A 367 37.12 -16.50 4.42
CA LEU A 367 38.55 -16.34 4.12
C LEU A 367 39.42 -16.96 5.20
N HIS A 368 39.08 -16.79 6.49
CA HIS A 368 39.79 -17.40 7.60
C HIS A 368 39.71 -18.94 7.58
N GLN A 369 38.61 -19.49 7.09
CA GLN A 369 38.43 -20.91 6.85
C GLN A 369 39.19 -21.42 5.60
N GLY A 370 39.92 -20.53 4.92
CA GLY A 370 40.73 -20.86 3.76
C GLY A 370 39.99 -20.88 2.41
N TRP A 371 38.75 -20.41 2.38
CA TRP A 371 38.00 -20.27 1.14
C TRP A 371 38.54 -19.10 0.32
N ARG A 372 38.31 -19.14 -1.00
CA ARG A 372 38.81 -18.11 -1.93
C ARG A 372 38.13 -16.76 -1.75
N ASP A 373 36.87 -16.80 -1.35
CA ASP A 373 36.00 -15.65 -1.18
C ASP A 373 34.72 -16.03 -0.38
N LEU A 374 33.79 -15.12 -0.24
CA LEU A 374 32.45 -15.41 0.27
C LEU A 374 31.79 -16.54 -0.53
N GLY A 375 31.16 -17.50 0.13
CA GLY A 375 30.60 -18.70 -0.52
C GLY A 375 29.36 -18.39 -1.40
N TYR A 376 28.56 -17.42 -1.02
CA TYR A 376 27.28 -17.08 -1.66
C TYR A 376 27.44 -16.01 -2.75
N ASN A 377 26.69 -16.13 -3.86
CA ASN A 377 26.69 -15.12 -4.92
C ASN A 377 25.95 -13.85 -4.50
N PHE A 378 24.88 -13.99 -3.72
CA PHE A 378 24.12 -12.88 -3.14
C PHE A 378 23.70 -13.19 -1.70
N LEU A 379 23.54 -12.14 -0.90
CA LEU A 379 22.90 -12.24 0.40
C LEU A 379 21.69 -11.29 0.44
N VAL A 380 20.70 -11.65 1.25
CA VAL A 380 19.48 -10.84 1.40
C VAL A 380 19.15 -10.75 2.89
N ASP A 381 18.99 -9.53 3.39
CA ASP A 381 18.59 -9.31 4.77
C ASP A 381 17.07 -9.35 4.96
N LYS A 382 16.61 -9.33 6.21
CA LYS A 382 15.16 -9.36 6.54
C LYS A 382 14.40 -8.13 6.05
N CYS A 383 15.06 -7.03 5.70
CA CYS A 383 14.44 -5.83 5.10
C CYS A 383 14.38 -5.91 3.57
N GLY A 384 14.92 -6.96 2.96
CA GLY A 384 14.96 -7.15 1.51
C GLY A 384 16.11 -6.42 0.83
N THR A 385 17.11 -5.95 1.57
CA THR A 385 18.34 -5.41 0.99
C THR A 385 19.14 -6.56 0.39
N ILE A 386 19.54 -6.40 -0.86
CA ILE A 386 20.34 -7.36 -1.61
C ILE A 386 21.81 -6.92 -1.54
N PHE A 387 22.70 -7.84 -1.24
CA PHE A 387 24.15 -7.62 -1.22
C PHE A 387 24.81 -8.50 -2.26
N GLU A 388 25.68 -7.92 -3.09
CA GLU A 388 26.60 -8.69 -3.92
C GLU A 388 27.57 -9.48 -3.02
N GLY A 389 27.65 -10.77 -3.24
CA GLY A 389 28.49 -11.66 -2.44
C GLY A 389 29.84 -11.94 -3.10
N ARG A 390 29.99 -13.17 -3.65
CA ARG A 390 31.22 -13.66 -4.25
C ARG A 390 31.69 -12.79 -5.43
N PHE A 391 32.98 -12.48 -5.45
CA PHE A 391 33.63 -11.68 -6.49
C PHE A 391 33.53 -12.35 -7.86
N GLY A 392 33.49 -11.53 -8.91
CA GLY A 392 33.47 -11.99 -10.29
C GLY A 392 32.41 -11.35 -11.17
N GLY A 393 31.63 -10.41 -10.59
CA GLY A 393 30.59 -9.66 -11.27
C GLY A 393 29.19 -10.26 -11.06
N ALA A 394 28.30 -9.44 -10.56
CA ALA A 394 26.95 -9.86 -10.21
C ALA A 394 26.13 -10.46 -11.38
N ALA A 395 26.38 -10.01 -12.62
CA ALA A 395 25.73 -10.54 -13.81
C ALA A 395 26.33 -11.88 -14.28
N MET A 396 27.60 -12.14 -13.98
CA MET A 396 28.35 -13.30 -14.47
C MET A 396 27.88 -14.61 -13.78
N PRO A 397 28.07 -15.78 -14.43
CA PRO A 397 27.76 -17.07 -13.83
C PRO A 397 28.95 -17.53 -12.93
N VAL A 398 29.26 -16.74 -11.91
CA VAL A 398 30.34 -17.04 -10.96
C VAL A 398 30.00 -18.30 -10.18
N ILE A 399 30.93 -19.28 -10.17
CA ILE A 399 30.81 -20.50 -9.38
C ILE A 399 30.95 -20.13 -7.90
N GLY A 400 29.93 -20.43 -7.10
CA GLY A 400 29.90 -20.23 -5.66
C GLY A 400 30.62 -21.34 -4.89
N ALA A 401 30.50 -21.24 -3.55
CA ALA A 401 30.92 -22.27 -2.61
C ALA A 401 29.78 -22.50 -1.62
N GLN A 402 28.62 -22.93 -2.13
CA GLN A 402 27.36 -22.88 -1.37
C GLN A 402 26.58 -24.21 -1.36
N THR A 403 26.67 -25.04 -2.41
CA THR A 403 26.03 -26.36 -2.49
C THR A 403 27.05 -27.36 -3.03
N TYR A 404 27.73 -28.04 -2.14
CA TYR A 404 28.81 -29.00 -2.48
C TYR A 404 28.39 -29.98 -3.56
N GLY A 405 29.17 -30.04 -4.66
CA GLY A 405 28.87 -30.85 -5.82
C GLY A 405 27.97 -30.21 -6.88
N PHE A 406 27.21 -29.15 -6.53
CA PHE A 406 26.30 -28.50 -7.45
C PHE A 406 26.52 -26.96 -7.58
N ASN A 407 27.75 -26.48 -7.29
CA ASN A 407 28.12 -25.09 -7.45
C ASN A 407 28.23 -24.65 -8.92
N THR A 408 28.64 -25.57 -9.82
CA THR A 408 28.77 -25.31 -11.25
C THR A 408 27.40 -25.13 -11.91
N ASP A 409 27.25 -24.09 -12.74
CA ASP A 409 26.01 -23.73 -13.44
C ASP A 409 24.84 -23.42 -12.48
N SER A 410 25.12 -23.11 -11.21
CA SER A 410 24.15 -22.64 -10.23
C SER A 410 24.62 -21.38 -9.54
N MET A 411 23.76 -20.84 -8.71
CA MET A 411 24.10 -19.72 -7.84
C MET A 411 23.39 -19.85 -6.48
N GLY A 412 24.06 -19.35 -5.42
CA GLY A 412 23.52 -19.32 -4.07
C GLY A 412 23.03 -17.93 -3.67
N ILE A 413 21.83 -17.88 -3.07
CA ILE A 413 21.27 -16.70 -2.41
C ILE A 413 21.08 -17.03 -0.94
N ALA A 414 21.81 -16.38 -0.03
CA ALA A 414 21.70 -16.62 1.40
C ALA A 414 20.83 -15.57 2.09
N ALA A 415 19.76 -15.99 2.72
CA ALA A 415 18.96 -15.19 3.62
C ALA A 415 19.69 -15.01 4.95
N ILE A 416 20.00 -13.79 5.34
CA ILE A 416 20.67 -13.49 6.61
C ILE A 416 19.72 -13.78 7.77
N GLY A 417 20.09 -14.74 8.63
CA GLY A 417 19.30 -15.20 9.77
C GLY A 417 19.03 -16.70 9.74
N THR A 418 18.17 -17.18 10.62
CA THR A 418 17.72 -18.56 10.75
C THR A 418 16.23 -18.65 10.46
N TYR A 419 15.83 -19.55 9.55
CA TYR A 419 14.44 -19.69 9.07
C TYR A 419 13.90 -21.12 9.27
N THR A 420 14.36 -21.78 10.34
CA THR A 420 13.82 -23.05 10.84
C THR A 420 12.52 -22.85 11.59
N ASP A 421 11.83 -23.93 11.95
CA ASP A 421 10.63 -23.86 12.74
C ASP A 421 10.92 -23.45 14.21
N LEU A 422 9.97 -22.72 14.82
CA LEU A 422 10.02 -22.32 16.24
C LEU A 422 9.95 -23.53 17.20
N THR A 423 9.50 -24.68 16.72
CA THR A 423 9.31 -25.91 17.51
C THR A 423 10.51 -26.85 17.47
N GLY A 424 11.62 -26.46 16.84
CA GLY A 424 12.87 -27.19 16.90
C GLY A 424 12.89 -28.51 16.09
N GLY A 425 12.15 -28.56 14.98
CA GLY A 425 12.02 -29.77 14.16
C GLY A 425 13.25 -30.10 13.30
N ASP A 426 14.06 -29.13 12.91
CA ASP A 426 15.02 -29.32 11.83
C ASP A 426 16.49 -29.46 12.24
N SER A 427 16.90 -28.93 13.36
CA SER A 427 18.24 -29.20 13.87
C SER A 427 18.24 -29.29 15.39
N LYS A 428 18.42 -30.49 15.89
CA LYS A 428 18.61 -30.74 17.33
C LYS A 428 19.89 -30.10 17.90
N ALA A 429 20.69 -29.47 17.06
CA ALA A 429 21.99 -28.93 17.41
C ALA A 429 21.99 -27.42 17.66
N SER A 430 21.07 -26.62 17.07
CA SER A 430 21.03 -25.18 17.27
C SER A 430 19.92 -24.77 18.24
N THR A 431 20.23 -23.86 19.14
CA THR A 431 19.25 -23.18 20.03
C THR A 431 18.79 -21.83 19.46
N ILE A 432 19.20 -21.46 18.26
CA ILE A 432 18.79 -20.23 17.61
C ILE A 432 17.34 -20.37 17.16
N VAL A 433 16.49 -19.52 17.70
CA VAL A 433 15.06 -19.50 17.36
C VAL A 433 14.87 -19.02 15.93
N GLY A 434 14.26 -19.86 15.09
CA GLY A 434 13.93 -19.54 13.72
C GLY A 434 12.84 -18.48 13.62
N ALA A 435 12.72 -17.86 12.45
CA ALA A 435 11.67 -16.90 12.14
C ALA A 435 11.06 -17.18 10.77
N ALA A 436 9.82 -16.70 10.55
CA ALA A 436 9.26 -16.65 9.22
C ALA A 436 10.01 -15.61 8.37
N PRO A 437 10.33 -15.89 7.09
CA PRO A 437 10.95 -14.89 6.22
C PRO A 437 9.98 -13.74 5.95
N SER A 438 10.50 -12.52 5.96
CA SER A 438 9.72 -11.33 5.64
C SER A 438 9.28 -11.34 4.18
N GLN A 439 8.16 -10.66 3.88
CA GLN A 439 7.71 -10.46 2.50
C GLN A 439 8.77 -9.72 1.66
N ALA A 440 9.51 -8.78 2.26
CA ALA A 440 10.57 -8.03 1.62
C ALA A 440 11.71 -8.96 1.17
N MET A 441 12.16 -9.88 2.04
CA MET A 441 13.16 -10.89 1.73
C MET A 441 12.71 -11.83 0.62
N VAL A 442 11.49 -12.40 0.73
CA VAL A 442 10.93 -13.29 -0.31
C VAL A 442 10.87 -12.58 -1.66
N THR A 443 10.47 -11.30 -1.67
CA THR A 443 10.44 -10.48 -2.89
C THR A 443 11.83 -10.24 -3.46
N ALA A 444 12.83 -9.94 -2.63
CA ALA A 444 14.20 -9.70 -3.06
C ALA A 444 14.83 -10.97 -3.67
N ILE A 445 14.66 -12.13 -3.03
CA ILE A 445 15.09 -13.43 -3.57
C ILE A 445 14.41 -13.70 -4.92
N SER A 446 13.11 -13.42 -5.04
CA SER A 446 12.36 -13.60 -6.29
C SER A 446 12.89 -12.72 -7.42
N ARG A 447 13.28 -11.47 -7.12
CA ARG A 447 13.86 -10.54 -8.11
C ARG A 447 15.21 -11.01 -8.61
N ILE A 448 16.10 -11.50 -7.73
CA ILE A 448 17.38 -12.07 -8.12
C ILE A 448 17.15 -13.30 -9.00
N ALA A 449 16.27 -14.23 -8.59
CA ALA A 449 15.94 -15.43 -9.34
C ALA A 449 15.36 -15.10 -10.73
N ALA A 450 14.43 -14.14 -10.82
CA ALA A 450 13.85 -13.68 -12.08
C ALA A 450 14.93 -13.16 -13.04
N TRP A 451 15.83 -12.31 -12.54
CA TRP A 451 16.92 -11.73 -13.30
C TRP A 451 17.90 -12.78 -13.79
N LYS A 452 18.48 -13.57 -12.87
CA LYS A 452 19.54 -14.52 -13.18
C LYS A 452 19.06 -15.69 -14.05
N LEU A 453 17.90 -16.26 -13.75
CA LEU A 453 17.30 -17.31 -14.59
C LEU A 453 16.80 -16.77 -15.92
N GLY A 454 16.30 -15.52 -15.93
CA GLY A 454 15.91 -14.82 -17.16
C GLY A 454 17.08 -14.64 -18.13
N MET A 455 18.28 -14.35 -17.63
CA MET A 455 19.52 -14.28 -18.44
C MET A 455 19.86 -15.62 -19.10
N SER A 456 19.54 -16.72 -18.46
CA SER A 456 19.78 -18.07 -18.95
C SER A 456 18.61 -18.67 -19.74
N GLY A 457 17.50 -17.92 -19.88
CA GLY A 457 16.29 -18.42 -20.54
C GLY A 457 15.57 -19.53 -19.75
N VAL A 458 15.88 -19.69 -18.46
CA VAL A 458 15.30 -20.72 -17.60
C VAL A 458 14.07 -20.19 -16.90
N SER A 459 12.96 -20.95 -16.95
CA SER A 459 11.75 -20.61 -16.22
C SER A 459 11.94 -20.80 -14.71
N PRO A 460 11.68 -19.79 -13.87
CA PRO A 460 11.75 -19.95 -12.41
C PRO A 460 10.80 -21.03 -11.85
N THR A 461 9.70 -21.34 -12.55
CA THR A 461 8.77 -22.43 -12.19
C THR A 461 9.09 -23.76 -12.86
N GLY A 462 10.15 -23.81 -13.66
CA GLY A 462 10.60 -25.02 -14.35
C GLY A 462 11.60 -25.82 -13.54
N THR A 463 12.19 -26.80 -14.21
CA THR A 463 13.27 -27.64 -13.68
C THR A 463 14.54 -27.45 -14.50
N SER A 464 15.68 -27.78 -13.91
CA SER A 464 16.98 -27.76 -14.54
C SER A 464 17.77 -29.03 -14.20
N SER A 465 18.64 -29.42 -15.10
CA SER A 465 19.54 -30.53 -14.89
C SER A 465 20.94 -30.03 -14.50
N LEU A 466 21.42 -30.43 -13.35
CA LEU A 466 22.76 -30.14 -12.83
C LEU A 466 23.54 -31.44 -12.67
N THR A 467 24.83 -31.40 -13.01
CA THR A 467 25.72 -32.54 -12.87
C THR A 467 26.46 -32.45 -11.55
N GLU A 468 26.45 -33.56 -10.78
CA GLU A 468 27.20 -33.69 -9.53
C GLU A 468 28.69 -33.60 -9.79
N GLY A 469 29.38 -32.63 -9.19
CA GLY A 469 30.78 -32.33 -9.36
C GLY A 469 31.71 -32.86 -8.25
N ALA A 470 31.13 -33.49 -7.19
CA ALA A 470 31.88 -33.94 -6.03
C ALA A 470 31.79 -35.46 -5.82
N LYS A 471 32.94 -36.11 -5.49
CA LYS A 471 32.99 -37.57 -5.36
C LYS A 471 32.30 -38.12 -4.10
N ASP A 472 32.27 -37.38 -3.04
CA ASP A 472 31.76 -37.84 -1.73
C ASP A 472 30.53 -37.04 -1.31
N SER A 473 29.62 -36.75 -2.23
CA SER A 473 28.47 -36.01 -1.90
C SER A 473 27.33 -36.89 -1.37
N TYR A 474 26.77 -36.47 -0.35
CA TYR A 474 25.76 -37.08 0.51
C TYR A 474 24.52 -37.60 -0.24
N GLY A 475 24.62 -38.80 -0.83
CA GLY A 475 23.52 -39.45 -1.55
C GLY A 475 23.46 -39.14 -3.05
N PHE A 476 24.38 -38.31 -3.58
CA PHE A 476 24.51 -38.00 -5.00
C PHE A 476 25.73 -38.74 -5.60
N THR A 477 25.72 -39.05 -6.86
CA THR A 477 26.79 -39.80 -7.56
C THR A 477 27.56 -38.84 -8.47
N PHE A 478 28.90 -38.82 -8.31
CA PHE A 478 29.77 -37.99 -9.12
C PHE A 478 29.56 -38.22 -10.62
N GLY A 479 29.47 -37.13 -11.37
CA GLY A 479 29.29 -37.15 -12.83
C GLY A 479 27.87 -37.45 -13.29
N LYS A 480 26.93 -37.77 -12.39
CA LYS A 480 25.52 -38.01 -12.71
C LYS A 480 24.74 -36.71 -12.72
N ALA A 481 23.88 -36.57 -13.71
CA ALA A 481 22.95 -35.44 -13.80
C ALA A 481 21.69 -35.69 -12.97
N TYR A 482 21.27 -34.67 -12.25
CA TYR A 482 20.05 -34.64 -11.42
C TYR A 482 19.12 -33.51 -11.83
N THR A 483 17.84 -33.80 -11.96
CA THR A 483 16.81 -32.81 -12.27
C THR A 483 16.28 -32.23 -10.98
N MET A 484 16.34 -30.88 -10.86
CA MET A 484 15.89 -30.13 -9.71
C MET A 484 15.00 -28.98 -10.17
N ASN A 485 14.21 -28.42 -9.26
CA ASN A 485 13.53 -27.16 -9.56
C ASN A 485 14.56 -26.06 -9.85
N ALA A 486 14.29 -25.20 -10.84
CA ALA A 486 15.20 -24.09 -11.19
C ALA A 486 15.43 -23.13 -10.00
N VAL A 487 14.45 -23.03 -9.06
CA VAL A 487 14.65 -22.42 -7.74
C VAL A 487 14.49 -23.52 -6.70
N SER A 488 15.56 -23.89 -6.05
CA SER A 488 15.63 -24.95 -5.05
C SER A 488 16.12 -24.40 -3.71
N GLY A 489 15.89 -25.11 -2.63
CA GLY A 489 16.58 -24.88 -1.36
C GLY A 489 17.85 -25.69 -1.31
N HIS A 490 18.81 -25.34 -0.47
CA HIS A 490 20.07 -26.06 -0.28
C HIS A 490 19.83 -27.56 -0.06
N ARG A 491 18.82 -27.94 0.75
CA ARG A 491 18.44 -29.32 1.03
C ARG A 491 18.08 -30.19 -0.19
N ASN A 492 17.84 -29.58 -1.34
CA ASN A 492 17.57 -30.31 -2.57
C ASN A 492 18.87 -30.81 -3.26
N GLY A 493 20.03 -30.23 -2.94
CA GLY A 493 21.32 -30.59 -3.47
C GLY A 493 22.33 -31.07 -2.41
N PHE A 494 21.96 -31.06 -1.12
CA PHE A 494 22.83 -31.46 -0.03
C PHE A 494 22.02 -31.95 1.17
N ALA A 495 22.59 -32.82 2.01
CA ALA A 495 21.94 -33.32 3.23
C ALA A 495 22.03 -32.28 4.37
N THR A 496 21.13 -31.32 4.38
CA THR A 496 21.06 -30.18 5.31
C THR A 496 19.62 -29.77 5.57
N ASP A 497 19.38 -29.06 6.67
CA ASP A 497 18.09 -28.40 6.97
C ASP A 497 17.95 -27.02 6.30
N CYS A 498 19.04 -26.47 5.75
CA CYS A 498 19.07 -25.21 5.04
C CYS A 498 18.13 -25.23 3.78
N PRO A 499 17.32 -24.19 3.55
CA PRO A 499 17.27 -22.84 4.14
C PRO A 499 16.37 -22.71 5.37
N GLY A 500 16.03 -23.79 6.07
CA GLY A 500 15.05 -23.86 7.15
C GLY A 500 13.62 -24.01 6.62
N ASN A 501 12.75 -24.68 7.40
CA ASN A 501 11.38 -25.02 6.98
C ASN A 501 10.54 -23.82 6.59
N GLN A 502 10.67 -22.70 7.34
CA GLN A 502 9.89 -21.50 7.10
C GLN A 502 10.21 -20.86 5.75
N LEU A 503 11.50 -20.80 5.38
CA LEU A 503 11.90 -20.24 4.09
C LEU A 503 11.69 -21.26 2.95
N TYR A 504 11.93 -22.54 3.20
CA TYR A 504 11.69 -23.60 2.22
C TYR A 504 10.22 -23.63 1.78
N ALA A 505 9.28 -23.48 2.72
CA ALA A 505 7.85 -23.40 2.44
C ALA A 505 7.45 -22.16 1.57
N LYS A 506 8.33 -21.17 1.44
CA LYS A 506 8.11 -20.00 0.57
C LYS A 506 8.66 -20.14 -0.84
N LEU A 507 9.37 -21.23 -1.17
CA LEU A 507 10.00 -21.38 -2.49
C LEU A 507 8.97 -21.40 -3.64
N ASP A 508 7.76 -21.92 -3.43
CA ASP A 508 6.71 -21.84 -4.45
C ASP A 508 6.25 -20.39 -4.68
N THR A 509 6.21 -19.57 -3.63
CA THR A 509 5.97 -18.14 -3.74
C THR A 509 7.10 -17.45 -4.48
N VAL A 510 8.37 -17.80 -4.17
CA VAL A 510 9.55 -17.28 -4.87
C VAL A 510 9.48 -17.60 -6.35
N ARG A 511 9.19 -18.85 -6.71
CA ARG A 511 9.04 -19.30 -8.11
C ARG A 511 7.96 -18.53 -8.84
N SER A 512 6.78 -18.43 -8.23
CA SER A 512 5.64 -17.72 -8.80
C SER A 512 5.91 -16.24 -8.98
N TYR A 513 6.50 -15.59 -7.99
CA TYR A 513 6.89 -14.19 -8.05
C TYR A 513 7.98 -13.94 -9.11
N ALA A 514 8.97 -14.83 -9.22
CA ALA A 514 10.03 -14.69 -10.21
C ALA A 514 9.54 -14.89 -11.64
N ALA A 515 8.60 -15.83 -11.86
CA ALA A 515 8.10 -16.16 -13.19
C ALA A 515 7.01 -15.21 -13.69
N GLY A 516 6.14 -14.68 -12.80
CA GLY A 516 4.88 -14.06 -13.21
C GLY A 516 3.94 -15.06 -13.91
N PRO A 517 2.82 -14.63 -14.44
CA PRO A 517 2.34 -13.24 -14.60
C PRO A 517 1.91 -12.61 -13.28
N PRO A 518 1.59 -11.29 -13.26
CA PRO A 518 1.06 -10.64 -12.05
C PRO A 518 -0.20 -11.32 -11.53
N ALA A 519 -0.29 -11.51 -10.22
CA ALA A 519 -1.45 -12.12 -9.56
C ALA A 519 -2.29 -11.07 -8.83
N GLY A 520 -3.58 -11.36 -8.61
CA GLY A 520 -4.49 -10.53 -7.83
C GLY A 520 -4.74 -9.13 -8.41
N VAL A 521 -4.62 -8.97 -9.73
CA VAL A 521 -4.89 -7.69 -10.40
C VAL A 521 -6.39 -7.42 -10.38
N GLY A 522 -6.80 -6.36 -9.71
CA GLY A 522 -8.21 -5.99 -9.59
C GLY A 522 -8.43 -4.49 -9.48
N VAL A 523 -9.44 -3.96 -10.17
CA VAL A 523 -9.92 -2.58 -9.97
C VAL A 523 -10.60 -2.51 -8.60
N THR A 524 -10.10 -1.65 -7.72
CA THR A 524 -10.64 -1.45 -6.36
C THR A 524 -11.69 -0.35 -6.33
N SER A 525 -11.48 0.73 -7.08
CA SER A 525 -12.47 1.80 -7.24
C SER A 525 -12.24 2.60 -8.52
N VAL A 526 -13.30 3.33 -8.93
CA VAL A 526 -13.24 4.40 -9.93
C VAL A 526 -13.83 5.63 -9.26
N ASP A 527 -12.99 6.63 -9.03
CA ASP A 527 -13.29 7.76 -8.18
C ASP A 527 -13.62 9.01 -9.00
N THR A 528 -14.65 9.75 -8.57
CA THR A 528 -14.82 11.15 -8.90
C THR A 528 -13.88 12.01 -8.04
N PRO A 529 -13.76 13.34 -8.26
CA PRO A 529 -13.01 14.23 -7.35
C PRO A 529 -13.49 14.18 -5.88
N SER A 530 -14.72 13.69 -5.65
CA SER A 530 -15.32 13.55 -4.33
C SER A 530 -15.29 12.11 -3.78
N GLY A 531 -14.52 11.21 -4.41
CA GLY A 531 -14.43 9.80 -4.08
C GLY A 531 -15.29 8.89 -4.97
N PRO A 532 -15.32 7.58 -4.69
CA PRO A 532 -16.06 6.62 -5.50
C PRO A 532 -17.57 6.78 -5.31
N VAL A 533 -18.32 6.80 -6.41
CA VAL A 533 -19.77 6.83 -6.41
C VAL A 533 -20.29 5.60 -7.16
N ARG A 534 -21.13 4.81 -6.51
CA ARG A 534 -21.69 3.58 -7.08
C ARG A 534 -23.16 3.74 -7.45
N SER A 535 -23.53 3.08 -8.56
CA SER A 535 -24.94 2.83 -8.92
C SER A 535 -25.06 1.33 -9.27
N GLY A 536 -25.77 0.59 -8.43
CA GLY A 536 -25.77 -0.88 -8.51
C GLY A 536 -24.38 -1.46 -8.34
N THR A 537 -23.95 -2.33 -9.26
CA THR A 537 -22.63 -2.96 -9.29
C THR A 537 -21.55 -2.11 -9.96
N GLY A 538 -21.95 -1.01 -10.64
CA GLY A 538 -21.05 -0.13 -11.38
C GLY A 538 -20.69 1.15 -10.64
N TYR A 539 -19.90 1.99 -11.32
CA TYR A 539 -19.52 3.34 -10.85
C TYR A 539 -20.19 4.40 -11.73
N VAL A 540 -20.45 5.57 -11.16
CA VAL A 540 -20.92 6.76 -11.89
C VAL A 540 -19.91 7.88 -11.68
N THR A 541 -19.49 8.51 -12.78
CA THR A 541 -18.52 9.59 -12.78
C THR A 541 -18.91 10.65 -13.82
N GLY A 542 -18.22 11.81 -13.83
CA GLY A 542 -18.21 12.69 -15.00
C GLY A 542 -17.24 12.17 -16.07
N THR A 543 -16.80 13.05 -16.97
CA THR A 543 -15.86 12.73 -18.06
C THR A 543 -14.43 12.52 -17.57
N THR A 544 -14.12 12.75 -16.30
CA THR A 544 -12.82 12.51 -15.69
C THR A 544 -13.00 11.65 -14.44
N ALA A 545 -12.15 10.63 -14.30
CA ALA A 545 -12.15 9.75 -13.16
C ALA A 545 -10.74 9.32 -12.81
N THR A 546 -10.53 8.82 -11.58
CA THR A 546 -9.30 8.15 -11.17
C THR A 546 -9.60 6.67 -10.95
N VAL A 547 -8.97 5.81 -11.73
CA VAL A 547 -9.05 4.36 -11.58
C VAL A 547 -8.01 3.93 -10.55
N ARG A 548 -8.41 3.16 -9.53
CA ARG A 548 -7.52 2.56 -8.53
C ARG A 548 -7.56 1.04 -8.63
N TRP A 549 -6.42 0.43 -8.34
CA TRP A 549 -6.28 -1.03 -8.39
C TRP A 549 -5.34 -1.56 -7.33
N SER A 550 -5.36 -2.86 -7.17
CA SER A 550 -4.42 -3.62 -6.35
C SER A 550 -3.87 -4.81 -7.12
N THR A 551 -2.74 -5.33 -6.64
CA THR A 551 -2.14 -6.58 -7.10
C THR A 551 -1.63 -7.36 -5.89
N SER A 552 -1.62 -8.69 -5.96
CA SER A 552 -0.95 -9.53 -4.95
C SER A 552 0.55 -9.67 -5.24
N THR A 553 0.96 -9.44 -6.50
CA THR A 553 2.37 -9.41 -6.88
C THR A 553 3.00 -8.12 -6.37
N PRO A 554 4.14 -8.19 -5.68
CA PRO A 554 4.85 -7.01 -5.19
C PRO A 554 5.18 -6.01 -6.32
N ALA A 555 5.01 -4.72 -6.04
CA ALA A 555 5.20 -3.66 -7.03
C ALA A 555 6.60 -3.64 -7.67
N SER A 556 7.64 -4.06 -6.93
CA SER A 556 9.02 -4.16 -7.43
C SER A 556 9.24 -5.28 -8.46
N LEU A 557 8.25 -6.15 -8.66
CA LEU A 557 8.23 -7.18 -9.72
C LEU A 557 7.35 -6.77 -10.90
N LEU A 558 6.79 -5.55 -10.89
CA LEU A 558 5.98 -5.02 -11.96
C LEU A 558 6.78 -3.98 -12.76
N SER A 559 6.82 -4.12 -14.09
CA SER A 559 7.44 -3.15 -15.00
C SER A 559 6.48 -2.02 -15.36
N GLY A 560 5.17 -2.23 -15.26
CA GLY A 560 4.17 -1.20 -15.56
C GLY A 560 2.75 -1.67 -15.33
N ALA A 561 1.82 -0.72 -15.41
CA ALA A 561 0.39 -0.99 -15.48
C ALA A 561 -0.27 -0.08 -16.53
N GLU A 562 -1.35 -0.58 -17.13
CA GLU A 562 -2.16 0.18 -18.10
C GLU A 562 -3.62 0.15 -17.67
N VAL A 563 -4.29 1.28 -17.81
CA VAL A 563 -5.74 1.33 -17.68
C VAL A 563 -6.37 1.19 -19.06
N LEU A 564 -7.27 0.24 -19.19
CA LEU A 564 -8.02 -0.03 -20.40
C LEU A 564 -9.44 0.48 -20.24
N VAL A 565 -9.91 1.25 -21.23
CA VAL A 565 -11.30 1.67 -21.36
C VAL A 565 -11.81 1.05 -22.66
N ASP A 566 -12.85 0.21 -22.54
CA ASP A 566 -13.42 -0.52 -23.67
C ASP A 566 -12.37 -1.32 -24.47
N GLY A 567 -11.42 -1.92 -23.72
CA GLY A 567 -10.31 -2.68 -24.27
C GLY A 567 -9.13 -1.86 -24.79
N THR A 568 -9.25 -0.54 -24.89
CA THR A 568 -8.21 0.35 -25.39
C THR A 568 -7.38 0.92 -24.23
N SER A 569 -6.05 0.90 -24.35
CA SER A 569 -5.14 1.48 -23.36
C SER A 569 -5.21 3.02 -23.40
N VAL A 570 -5.67 3.61 -22.30
CA VAL A 570 -5.84 5.08 -22.19
C VAL A 570 -4.85 5.74 -21.23
N ALA A 571 -4.20 4.93 -20.38
CA ALA A 571 -3.16 5.41 -19.48
C ALA A 571 -2.13 4.31 -19.25
N LYS A 572 -0.84 4.68 -19.23
CA LYS A 572 0.30 3.80 -18.89
C LYS A 572 1.06 4.44 -17.74
N VAL A 573 1.40 3.64 -16.76
CA VAL A 573 2.07 4.09 -15.54
C VAL A 573 3.12 3.08 -15.08
N ALA A 574 4.03 3.51 -14.21
CA ALA A 574 5.04 2.65 -13.60
C ALA A 574 4.40 1.51 -12.79
N GLY A 575 5.12 0.40 -12.63
CA GLY A 575 4.65 -0.78 -11.88
C GLY A 575 4.33 -0.50 -10.40
N THR A 576 4.91 0.56 -9.84
CA THR A 576 4.66 1.01 -8.46
C THR A 576 3.35 1.79 -8.30
N ALA A 577 2.75 2.26 -9.40
CA ALA A 577 1.51 3.02 -9.35
C ALA A 577 0.31 2.11 -9.02
N THR A 578 -0.59 2.61 -8.21
CA THR A 578 -1.85 1.96 -7.82
C THR A 578 -3.08 2.72 -8.27
N SER A 579 -2.87 3.82 -9.02
CA SER A 579 -3.95 4.62 -9.60
C SER A 579 -3.49 5.38 -10.83
N ALA A 580 -4.45 5.72 -11.70
CA ALA A 580 -4.22 6.61 -12.84
C ALA A 580 -5.48 7.42 -13.14
N PRO A 581 -5.34 8.69 -13.55
CA PRO A 581 -6.44 9.47 -14.07
C PRO A 581 -6.81 9.00 -15.48
N VAL A 582 -8.10 9.00 -15.79
CA VAL A 582 -8.62 8.67 -17.12
C VAL A 582 -9.64 9.70 -17.59
N LYS A 583 -9.73 9.87 -18.89
CA LYS A 583 -10.82 10.63 -19.54
C LYS A 583 -11.78 9.65 -20.18
N LEU A 584 -13.06 9.89 -19.99
CA LEU A 584 -14.15 9.06 -20.53
C LEU A 584 -15.02 9.95 -21.44
N THR A 585 -15.55 9.38 -22.49
CA THR A 585 -16.66 10.00 -23.23
C THR A 585 -17.95 9.82 -22.45
N SER A 586 -19.01 10.59 -22.80
CA SER A 586 -20.30 10.38 -22.17
C SER A 586 -20.86 9.00 -22.55
N GLY A 587 -21.35 8.25 -21.58
CA GLY A 587 -21.94 6.93 -21.78
C GLY A 587 -21.42 5.86 -20.85
N ARG A 588 -21.74 4.60 -21.17
CA ARG A 588 -21.33 3.44 -20.38
C ARG A 588 -20.05 2.83 -20.93
N HIS A 589 -19.09 2.58 -20.08
CA HIS A 589 -17.77 2.04 -20.38
C HIS A 589 -17.47 0.80 -19.55
N THR A 590 -16.56 -0.03 -20.05
CA THR A 590 -15.87 -1.06 -19.30
C THR A 590 -14.47 -0.58 -18.96
N VAL A 591 -14.07 -0.69 -17.70
CA VAL A 591 -12.74 -0.31 -17.24
C VAL A 591 -12.03 -1.52 -16.66
N GLN A 592 -10.80 -1.73 -17.09
CA GLN A 592 -9.91 -2.81 -16.65
C GLN A 592 -8.51 -2.26 -16.39
N VAL A 593 -7.70 -2.99 -15.65
CA VAL A 593 -6.28 -2.72 -15.47
C VAL A 593 -5.48 -3.92 -15.94
N ARG A 594 -4.48 -3.69 -16.78
CA ARG A 594 -3.51 -4.69 -17.22
C ARG A 594 -2.17 -4.38 -16.57
N ALA A 595 -1.73 -5.26 -15.66
CA ALA A 595 -0.41 -5.17 -15.04
C ALA A 595 0.60 -6.00 -15.84
N THR A 596 1.84 -5.51 -15.96
CA THR A 596 2.95 -6.17 -16.65
C THR A 596 4.03 -6.53 -15.64
N HIS A 597 4.41 -7.79 -15.59
CA HIS A 597 5.51 -8.29 -14.78
C HIS A 597 6.86 -7.93 -15.41
N VAL A 598 7.95 -7.86 -14.61
CA VAL A 598 9.32 -7.64 -15.13
C VAL A 598 9.75 -8.67 -16.17
N SER A 599 9.17 -9.88 -16.18
CA SER A 599 9.38 -10.90 -17.24
C SER A 599 8.62 -10.61 -18.55
N GLY A 600 7.86 -9.51 -18.62
CA GLY A 600 7.03 -9.17 -19.77
C GLY A 600 5.63 -9.85 -19.80
N ARG A 601 5.35 -10.79 -18.89
CA ARG A 601 4.03 -11.46 -18.78
C ARG A 601 3.00 -10.51 -18.19
N THR A 602 1.76 -10.60 -18.65
CA THR A 602 0.68 -9.67 -18.24
C THR A 602 -0.51 -10.39 -17.64
N THR A 603 -1.24 -9.69 -16.78
CA THR A 603 -2.57 -10.08 -16.30
C THR A 603 -3.49 -8.88 -16.39
N THR A 604 -4.70 -9.10 -16.89
CA THR A 604 -5.76 -8.10 -16.96
C THR A 604 -6.84 -8.42 -15.92
N SER A 605 -7.27 -7.39 -15.19
CA SER A 605 -8.34 -7.53 -14.20
C SER A 605 -9.69 -7.90 -14.80
N ALA A 606 -10.62 -8.35 -13.96
CA ALA A 606 -12.03 -8.34 -14.32
C ALA A 606 -12.47 -6.90 -14.72
N ALA A 607 -13.41 -6.80 -15.64
CA ALA A 607 -13.96 -5.53 -16.07
C ALA A 607 -14.95 -4.98 -15.03
N VAL A 608 -14.86 -3.68 -14.74
CA VAL A 608 -15.88 -2.96 -13.99
C VAL A 608 -16.64 -2.01 -14.92
N THR A 609 -17.94 -1.87 -14.68
CA THR A 609 -18.76 -0.92 -15.44
C THR A 609 -18.64 0.47 -14.85
N VAL A 610 -18.45 1.47 -15.72
CA VAL A 610 -18.40 2.90 -15.37
C VAL A 610 -19.35 3.66 -16.28
N THR A 611 -20.25 4.43 -15.73
CA THR A 611 -21.12 5.34 -16.49
C THR A 611 -20.57 6.78 -16.34
N ALA A 612 -20.08 7.34 -17.43
CA ALA A 612 -19.68 8.74 -17.50
C ALA A 612 -20.92 9.57 -17.80
N ASP A 613 -21.49 10.19 -16.78
CA ASP A 613 -22.72 10.96 -16.84
C ASP A 613 -22.41 12.44 -16.97
N THR A 614 -22.89 13.03 -18.06
CA THR A 614 -22.81 14.47 -18.35
C THR A 614 -24.17 15.16 -18.35
N THR A 615 -25.23 14.38 -18.12
CA THR A 615 -26.60 14.89 -18.06
C THR A 615 -26.82 15.62 -16.74
N ARG A 616 -27.70 16.60 -16.74
CA ARG A 616 -28.04 17.35 -15.53
C ARG A 616 -29.36 16.83 -14.99
N PRO A 617 -29.56 16.86 -13.67
CA PRO A 617 -30.86 16.58 -13.10
C PRO A 617 -31.98 17.48 -13.71
N THR A 618 -33.15 16.95 -13.77
CA THR A 618 -34.34 17.66 -14.22
C THR A 618 -35.35 17.88 -13.08
N TYR A 619 -36.30 18.76 -13.29
CA TYR A 619 -37.40 18.95 -12.36
C TYR A 619 -38.74 18.60 -13.06
N PRO A 620 -39.08 17.30 -13.18
CA PRO A 620 -40.31 16.85 -13.83
C PRO A 620 -41.58 17.40 -13.14
N THR A 621 -41.50 17.75 -11.86
CA THR A 621 -42.52 18.59 -11.20
C THR A 621 -41.82 19.87 -10.77
N ALA A 622 -42.17 20.98 -11.41
CA ALA A 622 -41.62 22.29 -11.09
C ALA A 622 -41.95 22.67 -9.63
N PRO A 623 -41.08 23.46 -8.97
CA PRO A 623 -41.38 23.95 -7.63
C PRO A 623 -42.68 24.75 -7.55
N SER A 624 -43.48 24.44 -6.56
CA SER A 624 -44.68 25.16 -6.18
C SER A 624 -44.65 25.52 -4.69
N VAL A 625 -45.28 26.58 -4.31
CA VAL A 625 -45.36 27.01 -2.91
C VAL A 625 -46.83 27.15 -2.48
N GLN A 626 -47.13 26.65 -1.29
CA GLN A 626 -48.47 26.67 -0.69
C GLN A 626 -48.35 27.12 0.76
N LEU A 627 -49.43 27.65 1.32
CA LEU A 627 -49.49 27.97 2.75
C LEU A 627 -49.48 26.69 3.59
N GLY A 628 -48.69 26.70 4.66
CA GLY A 628 -48.54 25.62 5.60
C GLY A 628 -49.27 25.88 6.94
N LYS A 629 -49.41 24.82 7.75
CA LYS A 629 -49.88 24.93 9.13
C LYS A 629 -48.73 25.39 10.03
N GLY A 630 -49.07 26.04 11.17
CA GLY A 630 -48.10 26.49 12.15
C GLY A 630 -48.34 27.89 12.66
N THR A 631 -47.39 28.43 13.44
CA THR A 631 -47.51 29.78 14.01
C THR A 631 -47.24 30.82 12.94
N VAL A 632 -48.15 31.80 12.80
CA VAL A 632 -48.06 32.87 11.81
C VAL A 632 -47.61 34.16 12.47
N ASN A 633 -46.68 34.86 11.84
CA ASN A 633 -46.33 36.22 12.16
C ASN A 633 -45.94 36.97 10.86
N THR A 634 -45.79 38.29 10.93
CA THR A 634 -45.46 39.10 9.76
C THR A 634 -44.08 38.80 9.16
N ALA A 635 -43.15 38.36 9.99
CA ALA A 635 -41.79 37.97 9.56
C ALA A 635 -41.75 36.53 9.05
N GLY A 636 -42.75 35.68 9.42
CA GLY A 636 -42.68 34.23 9.06
C GLY A 636 -44.12 33.66 8.96
N VAL A 637 -44.66 33.64 7.76
CA VAL A 637 -45.89 32.89 7.42
C VAL A 637 -45.49 31.50 6.98
N PRO A 638 -45.97 30.43 7.61
CA PRO A 638 -45.68 29.06 7.23
C PRO A 638 -46.05 28.75 5.79
N VAL A 639 -45.10 28.19 5.05
CA VAL A 639 -45.31 27.73 3.68
C VAL A 639 -44.66 26.36 3.49
N THR A 640 -45.12 25.61 2.50
CA THR A 640 -44.50 24.38 2.05
C THR A 640 -44.13 24.52 0.58
N VAL A 641 -42.89 24.37 0.25
CA VAL A 641 -42.42 24.26 -1.13
C VAL A 641 -42.44 22.78 -1.51
N SER A 642 -43.02 22.45 -2.65
CA SER A 642 -43.13 21.07 -3.15
C SER A 642 -42.59 21.00 -4.59
N TRP A 643 -41.86 19.93 -4.91
CA TRP A 643 -41.27 19.71 -6.24
C TRP A 643 -40.96 18.20 -6.41
N LYS A 644 -40.47 17.81 -7.59
CA LYS A 644 -39.81 16.53 -7.83
C LYS A 644 -38.61 16.81 -8.70
N ALA A 645 -37.41 16.40 -8.22
CA ALA A 645 -36.22 16.35 -9.02
C ALA A 645 -35.95 14.91 -9.42
N ALA A 646 -35.31 14.67 -10.57
CA ALA A 646 -34.98 13.35 -11.08
C ALA A 646 -33.72 13.40 -11.96
N ASP A 647 -33.02 12.29 -12.03
CA ASP A 647 -31.90 12.04 -12.92
C ASP A 647 -31.86 10.58 -13.29
N ASP A 648 -31.39 10.25 -14.51
CA ASP A 648 -31.41 8.89 -15.06
C ASP A 648 -30.47 7.95 -14.30
N ASN A 649 -29.35 8.47 -13.78
CA ASN A 649 -28.36 7.72 -13.00
C ASN A 649 -28.58 7.91 -11.49
N GLY A 650 -29.52 8.79 -11.11
CA GLY A 650 -29.91 9.05 -9.74
C GLY A 650 -29.35 10.34 -9.14
N LEU A 651 -30.04 10.82 -8.11
CA LEU A 651 -29.65 12.01 -7.37
C LEU A 651 -28.72 11.66 -6.21
N ARG A 652 -27.66 12.46 -6.05
CA ARG A 652 -26.75 12.43 -4.90
C ARG A 652 -27.30 13.24 -3.73
N SER A 653 -27.78 14.46 -4.01
CA SER A 653 -28.25 15.38 -2.99
C SER A 653 -29.17 16.44 -3.58
N GLN A 654 -29.94 17.09 -2.71
CA GLN A 654 -30.67 18.30 -2.99
C GLN A 654 -30.40 19.35 -1.92
N ALA A 655 -30.57 20.62 -2.24
CA ALA A 655 -30.45 21.72 -1.29
C ALA A 655 -31.43 22.82 -1.60
N ALA A 656 -31.98 23.44 -0.56
CA ALA A 656 -32.59 24.77 -0.66
C ALA A 656 -31.46 25.81 -0.63
N THR A 657 -31.52 26.80 -1.52
CA THR A 657 -30.48 27.82 -1.67
C THR A 657 -30.96 29.21 -1.25
N SER A 658 -32.26 29.44 -1.25
CA SER A 658 -32.88 30.69 -0.80
C SER A 658 -34.29 30.44 -0.26
N PRO A 659 -34.82 31.27 0.66
CA PRO A 659 -34.17 32.40 1.32
C PRO A 659 -33.10 31.99 2.32
N THR A 660 -33.08 30.74 2.78
CA THR A 660 -32.13 30.21 3.73
C THR A 660 -31.59 28.89 3.19
N ALA A 661 -30.27 28.72 3.20
CA ALA A 661 -29.63 27.49 2.76
C ALA A 661 -29.99 26.33 3.70
N LYS A 662 -30.36 25.20 3.12
CA LYS A 662 -30.68 23.96 3.86
C LYS A 662 -30.33 22.75 3.02
N THR A 663 -29.59 21.83 3.59
CA THR A 663 -29.35 20.50 2.98
C THR A 663 -30.65 19.69 3.03
N LEU A 664 -30.95 19.04 1.90
CA LEU A 664 -32.09 18.15 1.72
C LEU A 664 -31.58 16.79 1.27
N THR A 665 -32.34 15.74 1.53
CA THR A 665 -31.99 14.39 1.03
C THR A 665 -32.22 14.29 -0.48
N ALA A 666 -31.57 13.34 -1.13
CA ALA A 666 -31.79 13.06 -2.56
C ALA A 666 -33.25 12.77 -2.90
N THR A 667 -34.03 12.25 -1.96
CA THR A 667 -35.42 11.87 -2.13
C THR A 667 -36.42 12.94 -1.68
N SER A 668 -35.94 14.11 -1.23
CA SER A 668 -36.83 15.17 -0.76
C SER A 668 -37.71 15.70 -1.88
N THR A 669 -39.00 15.81 -1.62
CA THR A 669 -40.02 16.36 -2.53
C THR A 669 -40.77 17.54 -1.94
N SER A 670 -40.50 17.87 -0.68
CA SER A 670 -41.12 18.99 0.01
C SER A 670 -40.18 19.61 1.05
N TRP A 671 -40.36 20.90 1.28
CA TRP A 671 -39.65 21.71 2.27
C TRP A 671 -40.59 22.63 3.00
N PRO A 672 -40.98 22.30 4.24
CA PRO A 672 -41.66 23.26 5.14
C PRO A 672 -40.71 24.38 5.54
N THR A 673 -41.14 25.63 5.36
CA THR A 673 -40.35 26.83 5.66
C THR A 673 -41.27 28.01 5.94
N THR A 674 -40.77 29.22 5.95
CA THR A 674 -41.57 30.45 6.13
C THR A 674 -41.30 31.48 5.07
N ALA A 675 -42.27 32.37 4.83
CA ALA A 675 -42.12 33.53 3.97
C ALA A 675 -42.54 34.81 4.72
N LYS A 676 -41.86 35.92 4.45
CA LYS A 676 -42.25 37.21 5.03
C LYS A 676 -43.55 37.70 4.41
N SER A 677 -44.51 38.18 5.24
CA SER A 677 -45.76 38.74 4.76
C SER A 677 -45.53 39.96 3.88
N ALA A 678 -46.35 40.12 2.85
CA ALA A 678 -46.32 41.23 1.87
C ALA A 678 -44.98 41.44 1.17
N THR A 679 -44.12 40.39 1.18
CA THR A 679 -42.80 40.43 0.57
C THR A 679 -42.63 39.23 -0.34
N ALA A 680 -42.24 39.46 -1.59
CA ALA A 680 -41.92 38.37 -2.51
C ALA A 680 -40.70 37.58 -2.03
N THR A 681 -40.91 36.32 -1.67
CA THR A 681 -39.86 35.42 -1.18
C THR A 681 -39.57 34.40 -2.27
N LYS A 682 -38.32 34.40 -2.75
CA LYS A 682 -37.81 33.38 -3.73
C LYS A 682 -37.30 32.14 -2.98
N PHE A 683 -37.84 30.98 -3.32
CA PHE A 683 -37.39 29.68 -2.86
C PHE A 683 -36.58 29.02 -3.96
N GLY A 684 -35.30 28.96 -3.77
CA GLY A 684 -34.36 28.35 -4.70
C GLY A 684 -34.02 26.92 -4.28
N LEU A 685 -33.92 26.05 -5.24
CA LEU A 685 -33.55 24.65 -5.08
C LEU A 685 -32.39 24.30 -6.02
N THR A 686 -31.50 23.45 -5.55
CA THR A 686 -30.47 22.82 -6.38
C THR A 686 -30.54 21.31 -6.20
N ALA A 687 -30.51 20.56 -7.29
CA ALA A 687 -30.34 19.11 -7.31
C ALA A 687 -28.98 18.80 -7.89
N THR A 688 -28.29 17.80 -7.30
CA THR A 688 -26.99 17.29 -7.75
C THR A 688 -27.15 15.80 -7.98
N ASP A 689 -26.73 15.30 -9.15
CA ASP A 689 -26.70 13.87 -9.48
C ASP A 689 -25.50 13.13 -8.88
N LEU A 690 -25.38 11.86 -9.17
CA LEU A 690 -24.28 11.00 -8.72
C LEU A 690 -22.94 11.40 -9.35
N ALA A 691 -22.92 11.92 -10.56
CA ALA A 691 -21.73 12.38 -11.27
C ALA A 691 -21.24 13.76 -10.82
N GLY A 692 -22.12 14.53 -10.14
CA GLY A 692 -21.84 15.87 -9.67
C GLY A 692 -22.40 16.98 -10.57
N ASN A 693 -23.17 16.66 -11.63
CA ASN A 693 -23.85 17.68 -12.41
C ASN A 693 -25.00 18.29 -11.61
N THR A 694 -25.31 19.56 -11.84
CA THR A 694 -26.28 20.30 -11.06
C THR A 694 -27.37 20.96 -11.92
N ALA A 695 -28.54 20.98 -11.37
CA ALA A 695 -29.66 21.78 -11.90
C ALA A 695 -30.29 22.62 -10.80
N THR A 696 -30.82 23.79 -11.18
CA THR A 696 -31.45 24.69 -10.26
C THR A 696 -32.89 24.97 -10.69
N ALA A 697 -33.77 25.15 -9.72
CA ALA A 697 -35.14 25.62 -9.95
C ALA A 697 -35.57 26.58 -8.84
N SER A 698 -36.59 27.36 -9.09
CA SER A 698 -37.11 28.27 -8.06
C SER A 698 -38.56 28.59 -8.25
N VAL A 699 -39.20 28.98 -7.16
CA VAL A 699 -40.57 29.54 -7.14
C VAL A 699 -40.62 30.74 -6.23
N THR A 700 -41.47 31.70 -6.52
CA THR A 700 -41.68 32.87 -5.68
C THR A 700 -43.06 32.81 -5.06
N GLY A 701 -43.18 33.17 -3.76
CA GLY A 701 -44.45 33.30 -3.05
C GLY A 701 -44.51 34.59 -2.26
N THR A 702 -45.64 35.23 -2.29
CA THR A 702 -45.93 36.46 -1.55
C THR A 702 -47.17 36.25 -0.68
N PRO A 703 -47.03 35.75 0.56
CA PRO A 703 -48.16 35.63 1.44
C PRO A 703 -48.62 37.01 1.92
N THR A 704 -49.92 37.23 1.95
CA THR A 704 -50.56 38.45 2.49
C THR A 704 -51.45 38.05 3.67
N LEU A 705 -51.40 38.84 4.74
CA LEU A 705 -52.24 38.64 5.92
C LEU A 705 -53.44 39.57 5.87
N LEU A 706 -54.65 39.02 5.99
CA LEU A 706 -55.87 39.73 6.10
C LEU A 706 -56.40 39.54 7.51
N GLN A 707 -56.57 40.65 8.23
CA GLN A 707 -57.02 40.64 9.59
C GLN A 707 -58.50 40.18 9.69
N GLU A 708 -58.93 39.77 10.86
CA GLU A 708 -60.30 39.39 11.17
C GLU A 708 -61.27 40.57 10.95
N SER A 709 -60.78 41.79 11.13
CA SER A 709 -61.61 43.04 10.91
C SER A 709 -61.92 43.26 9.42
N SER A 710 -61.24 42.63 8.49
CA SER A 710 -61.57 42.72 7.04
C SER A 710 -62.71 41.76 6.64
N ALA A 711 -63.16 40.90 7.53
CA ALA A 711 -64.21 39.93 7.26
C ALA A 711 -65.60 40.54 7.44
N LYS A 712 -66.55 40.12 6.61
CA LYS A 712 -67.99 40.38 6.85
C LYS A 712 -68.44 39.50 8.02
N ALA A 713 -68.83 40.15 9.13
CA ALA A 713 -69.31 39.50 10.35
C ALA A 713 -70.82 39.28 10.32
N THR A 714 -71.25 38.13 10.87
CA THR A 714 -72.64 37.82 11.17
C THR A 714 -72.68 37.24 12.58
N GLY A 715 -73.64 37.70 13.38
CA GLY A 715 -73.76 37.40 14.82
C GLY A 715 -72.84 38.27 15.67
N THR A 716 -72.69 37.89 16.95
CA THR A 716 -71.97 38.72 17.92
C THR A 716 -70.49 38.28 17.94
N TRP A 717 -69.60 39.23 17.74
CA TRP A 717 -68.15 39.10 17.81
C TRP A 717 -67.56 40.14 18.74
N THR A 718 -66.72 39.73 19.66
CA THR A 718 -66.03 40.61 20.60
C THR A 718 -64.59 40.80 20.19
N LYS A 719 -64.18 42.06 20.01
CA LYS A 719 -62.76 42.40 19.77
C LYS A 719 -61.93 42.13 21.02
N ARG A 720 -60.78 41.44 20.86
CA ARG A 720 -59.80 41.17 21.91
C ARG A 720 -58.52 41.91 21.56
N SER A 721 -57.83 42.43 22.57
CA SER A 721 -56.54 43.15 22.42
C SER A 721 -55.46 42.38 23.17
N SER A 722 -54.33 42.00 22.52
CA SER A 722 -53.17 41.43 23.11
C SER A 722 -52.04 41.44 22.13
N SER A 723 -50.79 41.62 22.57
CA SER A 723 -49.62 41.50 21.75
C SER A 723 -49.41 40.05 21.21
N SER A 724 -50.10 39.07 21.79
CA SER A 724 -50.13 37.68 21.35
C SER A 724 -50.93 37.46 20.06
N TYR A 725 -51.78 38.38 19.66
CA TYR A 725 -52.60 38.30 18.44
C TYR A 725 -51.90 38.92 17.24
N LEU A 726 -52.27 38.49 16.06
CA LEU A 726 -51.78 39.06 14.80
C LEU A 726 -52.22 40.52 14.66
N GLY A 727 -51.33 41.47 14.51
CA GLY A 727 -51.63 42.89 14.49
C GLY A 727 -52.15 43.45 15.82
N GLY A 728 -51.97 42.68 16.93
CA GLY A 728 -52.42 43.14 18.28
C GLY A 728 -53.90 42.92 18.61
N TYR A 729 -54.69 42.39 17.69
CA TYR A 729 -56.14 42.21 17.85
C TYR A 729 -56.58 40.81 17.34
N SER A 730 -57.73 40.36 17.82
CA SER A 730 -58.47 39.20 17.33
C SER A 730 -59.99 39.39 17.57
N SER A 731 -60.75 38.59 16.89
CA SER A 731 -62.24 38.54 17.14
C SER A 731 -62.64 37.23 17.80
N SER A 732 -63.45 37.27 18.83
CA SER A 732 -63.89 36.16 19.60
C SER A 732 -65.44 36.09 19.66
N SER A 733 -65.95 34.85 19.49
CA SER A 733 -67.39 34.59 19.62
C SER A 733 -67.61 33.19 20.27
N GLY A 734 -68.56 33.09 21.15
CA GLY A 734 -69.15 31.86 21.69
C GLY A 734 -70.59 31.59 21.18
N THR A 735 -71.08 32.47 20.33
CA THR A 735 -72.45 32.37 19.83
C THR A 735 -72.57 31.37 18.72
N LYS A 736 -73.37 30.33 18.86
CA LYS A 736 -73.60 29.31 17.80
C LYS A 736 -74.10 30.03 16.56
N SER A 737 -73.56 29.56 15.39
CA SER A 737 -73.80 30.09 14.04
C SER A 737 -73.27 31.50 13.78
N ALA A 738 -72.60 32.18 14.72
CA ALA A 738 -71.88 33.42 14.44
C ALA A 738 -70.83 33.11 13.36
N SER A 739 -70.61 33.99 12.39
CA SER A 739 -69.69 33.72 11.27
C SER A 739 -68.85 34.92 10.84
N LEU A 740 -67.72 34.72 10.32
CA LEU A 740 -66.83 35.65 9.58
C LEU A 740 -66.61 35.14 8.17
N THR A 741 -66.73 36.04 7.18
CA THR A 741 -66.51 35.71 5.77
C THR A 741 -65.49 36.66 5.16
N TRP A 742 -64.34 36.12 4.68
CA TRP A 742 -63.37 36.86 3.89
C TRP A 742 -63.57 36.56 2.41
N THR A 743 -63.46 37.59 1.58
CA THR A 743 -63.37 37.49 0.12
C THR A 743 -61.95 37.85 -0.28
N PHE A 744 -61.28 36.99 -1.00
CA PHE A 744 -59.88 37.16 -1.38
C PHE A 744 -59.64 36.66 -2.77
N LYS A 745 -58.53 37.08 -3.41
CA LYS A 745 -57.95 36.47 -4.64
C LYS A 745 -56.71 35.82 -4.26
N GLY A 746 -56.51 34.53 -4.63
CA GLY A 746 -55.30 33.76 -4.34
C GLY A 746 -55.39 32.31 -4.77
N ARG A 747 -54.27 31.62 -4.71
CA ARG A 747 -54.15 30.20 -5.01
C ARG A 747 -53.99 29.33 -3.75
N SER A 748 -53.84 29.95 -2.59
CA SER A 748 -53.81 29.23 -1.32
C SER A 748 -54.29 30.14 -0.20
N VAL A 749 -55.00 29.56 0.76
CA VAL A 749 -55.51 30.25 1.97
C VAL A 749 -55.19 29.43 3.21
N ALA A 750 -54.84 30.13 4.30
CA ALA A 750 -54.75 29.56 5.65
C ALA A 750 -55.61 30.32 6.61
N TRP A 751 -56.47 29.65 7.39
CA TRP A 751 -57.20 30.24 8.46
C TRP A 751 -56.38 30.27 9.73
N ILE A 752 -56.32 31.43 10.39
CA ILE A 752 -55.50 31.70 11.56
C ILE A 752 -56.37 31.87 12.79
N ALA A 753 -56.12 31.10 13.82
CA ALA A 753 -56.87 31.13 15.05
C ALA A 753 -56.00 30.89 16.28
N SER A 754 -56.55 31.18 17.45
CA SER A 754 -55.96 30.76 18.73
C SER A 754 -56.62 29.48 19.20
N ARG A 755 -55.87 28.65 19.90
CA ARG A 755 -56.37 27.41 20.53
C ARG A 755 -56.06 27.41 22.00
N ALA A 756 -56.98 26.82 22.80
CA ALA A 756 -56.88 26.69 24.26
C ALA A 756 -57.79 25.54 24.77
N SER A 757 -57.69 25.18 26.05
CA SER A 757 -58.53 24.15 26.65
C SER A 757 -60.01 24.50 26.61
N THR A 758 -60.32 25.82 26.57
CA THR A 758 -61.70 26.38 26.55
C THR A 758 -62.19 26.67 25.15
N SER A 759 -61.32 26.43 24.09
CA SER A 759 -61.74 26.78 22.73
C SER A 759 -62.71 25.76 22.14
N GLY A 760 -63.72 26.24 21.38
CA GLY A 760 -64.66 25.43 20.68
C GLY A 760 -64.34 25.03 19.28
N ALA A 761 -65.23 24.45 18.54
CA ALA A 761 -65.10 24.02 17.17
C ALA A 761 -65.67 25.00 16.16
N VAL A 762 -65.19 25.02 14.94
CA VAL A 762 -65.47 25.86 13.82
C VAL A 762 -65.77 25.06 12.58
N GLN A 763 -66.85 25.28 11.88
CA GLN A 763 -67.04 24.79 10.52
C GLN A 763 -66.39 25.76 9.52
N ILE A 764 -65.71 25.24 8.59
CA ILE A 764 -65.02 25.99 7.52
C ILE A 764 -65.73 25.77 6.20
N TYR A 765 -66.10 26.82 5.55
CA TYR A 765 -66.69 26.81 4.21
C TYR A 765 -65.82 27.58 3.23
N VAL A 766 -65.63 27.00 2.05
CA VAL A 766 -65.02 27.69 0.90
C VAL A 766 -66.04 27.76 -0.23
N ASP A 767 -66.26 28.96 -0.76
CA ASP A 767 -67.18 29.20 -1.86
C ASP A 767 -68.59 28.61 -1.62
N GLY A 768 -69.03 28.73 -0.39
CA GLY A 768 -70.33 28.23 0.10
C GLY A 768 -70.33 26.73 0.48
N THR A 769 -69.28 25.96 0.16
CA THR A 769 -69.23 24.52 0.40
C THR A 769 -68.50 24.23 1.71
N LEU A 770 -69.10 23.41 2.58
CA LEU A 770 -68.51 22.97 3.83
C LEU A 770 -67.25 22.10 3.50
N GLN A 771 -66.13 22.48 4.06
CA GLN A 771 -64.86 21.74 3.87
C GLN A 771 -64.62 20.76 5.06
N THR A 772 -64.76 21.24 6.27
CA THR A 772 -64.48 20.48 7.48
C THR A 772 -64.97 21.23 8.74
N THR A 773 -64.92 20.51 9.87
CA THR A 773 -65.01 21.11 11.20
C THR A 773 -63.65 21.00 11.89
N VAL A 774 -63.13 22.12 12.37
CA VAL A 774 -61.83 22.23 13.08
C VAL A 774 -62.11 22.44 14.57
N ASP A 775 -61.65 21.58 15.42
CA ASP A 775 -61.65 21.73 16.86
C ASP A 775 -60.44 22.49 17.34
N LEU A 776 -60.58 23.56 18.04
CA LEU A 776 -59.55 24.41 18.59
C LEU A 776 -59.13 24.03 20.02
N LYS A 777 -59.62 22.92 20.56
CA LYS A 777 -59.20 22.42 21.89
C LYS A 777 -57.73 22.11 21.90
N SER A 778 -57.01 22.59 22.92
CA SER A 778 -55.58 22.33 23.14
C SER A 778 -55.28 22.43 24.62
N ALA A 779 -54.46 21.51 25.14
CA ALA A 779 -54.05 21.54 26.54
C ALA A 779 -53.27 22.81 26.88
N THR A 780 -52.51 23.35 25.92
CA THR A 780 -51.77 24.62 26.03
C THR A 780 -52.37 25.69 25.14
N THR A 781 -52.38 26.94 25.62
CA THR A 781 -52.82 28.07 24.81
C THR A 781 -51.78 28.37 23.74
N ALA A 782 -52.20 28.40 22.47
CA ALA A 782 -51.36 28.77 21.34
C ALA A 782 -52.11 29.83 20.48
N TYR A 783 -51.38 30.90 20.19
CA TYR A 783 -51.88 32.05 19.42
C TYR A 783 -51.39 31.96 17.98
N ARG A 784 -52.08 32.67 17.07
CA ARG A 784 -51.66 32.87 15.68
C ARG A 784 -51.40 31.55 14.93
N GLN A 785 -52.20 30.55 15.15
CA GLN A 785 -52.01 29.22 14.54
C GLN A 785 -52.77 29.14 13.20
N ALA A 786 -52.04 28.85 12.11
CA ALA A 786 -52.67 28.44 10.86
C ALA A 786 -53.29 27.04 11.06
N MET A 787 -54.56 26.98 11.35
CA MET A 787 -55.28 25.77 11.75
C MET A 787 -55.77 24.96 10.57
N TRP A 788 -56.05 25.61 9.46
CA TRP A 788 -56.55 24.97 8.24
C TRP A 788 -56.01 25.68 7.03
N THR A 789 -55.70 24.90 5.96
CA THR A 789 -55.17 25.39 4.69
C THR A 789 -55.86 24.74 3.53
N LYS A 790 -56.03 25.48 2.42
CA LYS A 790 -56.45 24.96 1.11
C LYS A 790 -55.69 25.66 0.01
N SER A 791 -55.40 24.87 -1.05
CA SER A 791 -54.71 25.37 -2.24
C SER A 791 -55.45 24.96 -3.49
N TRP A 792 -55.29 25.76 -4.55
CA TRP A 792 -55.81 25.56 -5.87
C TRP A 792 -54.71 25.61 -6.92
N SER A 793 -54.97 25.11 -8.10
CA SER A 793 -54.02 25.11 -9.21
C SER A 793 -53.71 26.50 -9.75
N SER A 794 -54.64 27.42 -9.65
CA SER A 794 -54.51 28.79 -10.14
C SER A 794 -55.13 29.79 -9.13
N ALA A 795 -54.67 31.05 -9.22
CA ALA A 795 -55.23 32.10 -8.41
C ALA A 795 -56.60 32.50 -8.95
N ALA A 796 -57.61 32.48 -8.09
CA ALA A 796 -58.99 32.93 -8.39
C ALA A 796 -59.56 33.64 -7.21
N GLN A 797 -60.70 34.29 -7.38
CA GLN A 797 -61.47 34.89 -6.29
C GLN A 797 -62.20 33.77 -5.54
N HIS A 798 -62.05 33.77 -4.21
CA HIS A 798 -62.63 32.78 -3.33
C HIS A 798 -63.23 33.46 -2.08
N THR A 799 -64.11 32.73 -1.42
CA THR A 799 -64.62 33.12 -0.11
C THR A 799 -64.29 32.08 0.91
N LEU A 800 -63.75 32.51 2.06
CA LEU A 800 -63.56 31.65 3.23
C LEU A 800 -64.54 32.13 4.32
N LYS A 801 -65.45 31.23 4.72
CA LYS A 801 -66.37 31.50 5.81
C LYS A 801 -66.11 30.54 6.98
N ILE A 802 -65.99 31.08 8.16
CA ILE A 802 -65.97 30.31 9.39
C ILE A 802 -67.26 30.42 10.13
N VAL A 803 -67.78 29.35 10.72
CA VAL A 803 -69.06 29.37 11.48
C VAL A 803 -68.85 28.70 12.84
N VAL A 804 -69.18 29.41 13.91
CA VAL A 804 -69.00 28.88 15.29
C VAL A 804 -70.02 27.78 15.53
N VAL A 805 -69.54 26.60 15.98
CA VAL A 805 -70.36 25.44 16.27
C VAL A 805 -71.17 25.61 17.56
N GLY A 806 -70.63 26.34 18.53
CA GLY A 806 -71.22 26.48 19.85
C GLY A 806 -71.06 25.26 20.70
N THR A 807 -69.84 24.73 20.75
CA THR A 807 -69.47 23.49 21.43
C THR A 807 -69.84 23.57 22.91
N SER A 808 -70.56 22.57 23.42
CA SER A 808 -70.99 22.49 24.83
C SER A 808 -69.79 22.55 25.76
N GLY A 809 -69.85 23.36 26.83
CA GLY A 809 -68.77 23.54 27.81
C GLY A 809 -67.59 24.38 27.37
N ARG A 810 -67.42 24.63 26.04
CA ARG A 810 -66.29 25.41 25.46
C ARG A 810 -66.73 26.12 24.18
N PRO A 811 -67.66 27.04 24.20
CA PRO A 811 -68.21 27.61 22.96
C PRO A 811 -67.32 28.63 22.28
N THR A 812 -66.31 29.15 22.96
CA THR A 812 -65.53 30.30 22.51
C THR A 812 -64.59 29.97 21.37
N VAL A 813 -64.64 30.67 20.28
CA VAL A 813 -63.74 30.67 19.13
C VAL A 813 -63.05 32.03 19.04
N THR A 814 -61.69 32.01 18.93
CA THR A 814 -60.89 33.24 18.74
C THR A 814 -60.11 33.11 17.44
N THR A 815 -60.29 34.04 16.50
CA THR A 815 -59.70 34.09 15.19
C THR A 815 -58.87 35.34 14.98
N ASP A 816 -57.69 35.20 14.34
CA ASP A 816 -56.76 36.29 14.07
C ASP A 816 -56.78 36.72 12.58
N GLY A 817 -57.58 36.08 11.74
CA GLY A 817 -57.68 36.42 10.33
C GLY A 817 -57.26 35.23 9.41
N ILE A 818 -56.76 35.54 8.23
CA ILE A 818 -56.33 34.57 7.24
C ILE A 818 -55.02 35.01 6.60
N ALA A 819 -54.24 34.03 6.16
CA ALA A 819 -53.17 34.26 5.20
C ALA A 819 -53.64 33.84 3.80
N VAL A 820 -53.23 34.58 2.79
CA VAL A 820 -53.54 34.33 1.37
C VAL A 820 -52.24 34.33 0.59
N LEU A 821 -52.07 33.39 -0.33
CA LEU A 821 -50.93 33.33 -1.25
C LEU A 821 -51.45 33.47 -2.68
N ASN A 822 -50.94 34.45 -3.40
CA ASN A 822 -51.29 34.74 -4.79
C ASN A 822 -50.43 33.94 -5.77
#